data_5d0f3b4bf377dda2157859c17891e146
#
_entry.id   5d0f3b4bf377dda2157859c17891e146
#
_cell.length_a   1.000
_cell.length_b   1.000
_cell.length_c   1.000
_cell.angle_alpha   90.00
_cell.angle_beta   90.00
_cell.angle_gamma   90.00
#
_symmetry.space_group_name_H-M   'P 1'
#
loop_
_entity.id
_entity.type
_entity.pdbx_description
1 polymer ?
#
loop_
_entity_poly.entity_id
_entity_poly.type
_entity_poly.pdbx_seq_one_letter_code
_entity_poly.pdbx_strand_id
1 'polypeptide(L)'
;MSPSWRRLAVLMLVAAFLVPAPPAAAAALSDAGFFGRWSAGAWTVGPRLNYAHAGLKPVESAVKAGNYALAKQRLLDYYRARPAIEAGGFSHTTWPGVLELTPSHIWTLGSGEVYVKTLTFGPGEKTVTADVTSSIASGKPGFFLMSRHKDAVIALINSRSKGSGKPTLRLTLADGSVKTLHPTHDTYIWQAHPGSVYGTKYYMQVSDQGLGPFTGETRKAYLGFDLGGVAGVKKAELTLTGTAETAKDIMLYGNAETFDEATRTWTNTVQNTFSWEGDPGGFDWKLPDGADNEYLYQLPRFYFAGPLALEYQKTGNEQHARTLIGLMTDFIKDADVYDADQGAGSYPGNLHAARRLHNWIAAYEILRKSPSLTPEANAAILKTMNRAGLYLQVNVNGTPNKMQSQKITLLHASVYFPEFRVAPAWRTNAADFLSAQLNDSTYADGGYKESTDAYLRGYLRQYVDVVAFMRRNGITFTATAKLRQLSRFLMDQSYPSGYGPAYGDSDSLDLRSTFEKLGELLDDPELLYVGTSGKSGEKPAHTSALYPDTRVAISRSGWTADDSHLRINADRGNHSHPDELAITAYAYGRPLLPDMGTFTYSTDARAKWLRLTTEAHSTIEIDDQPQTSTAAGGISHLITNPAFDVIGANTESSAGARHERSVLSLHSGLWVVSDRLKPVDTVKQHRYEQNWHFAADANPSIRSGTEATTTAFATGANLAIVPADPAEVASTLRDGYYAPRFYAVENAKYASYVKTAPGQTTFDTLLLPSKGAADTSATVERLPVAAAQPYEATALSLNDTAVYYKSWTAKTPRTFGSYTFDGKLLYADAGTIVMVDGSSVERAGATLVKAPAAVKDLAVTFGGDGTVRIDGSGLTASTDPAKAIAIAAPNAAKVILNGKAVPFQREGALIYAAA
;
A
#
# COMPACT_ATOMS: atom_id res chain seq x y z
N MET A 1 28.36 10.57 12.70
CA MET A 1 28.58 9.14 13.03
C MET A 1 28.73 9.01 14.53
N SER A 2 27.70 8.58 15.22
CA SER A 2 27.67 8.48 16.68
C SER A 2 28.34 7.18 17.19
N PRO A 3 28.85 7.17 18.43
CA PRO A 3 29.67 6.04 18.95
C PRO A 3 28.91 4.75 19.28
N SER A 4 27.63 4.63 19.00
CA SER A 4 26.82 3.47 19.38
C SER A 4 27.01 2.22 18.51
N TRP A 5 27.64 2.33 17.36
CA TRP A 5 27.89 1.21 16.45
C TRP A 5 29.08 0.31 16.83
N ARG A 6 29.88 0.73 17.79
CA ARG A 6 31.05 -0.07 18.24
C ARG A 6 30.77 -1.07 19.37
N ARG A 7 29.58 -1.05 19.99
CA ARG A 7 29.25 -1.98 21.09
C ARG A 7 28.48 -3.23 20.68
N LEU A 8 27.89 -3.26 19.46
CA LEU A 8 27.24 -4.49 18.94
C LEU A 8 28.20 -5.46 18.25
N ALA A 9 29.43 -5.02 17.93
CA ALA A 9 30.44 -5.87 17.28
C ALA A 9 31.20 -6.77 18.25
N VAL A 10 31.03 -6.64 19.57
CA VAL A 10 31.86 -7.37 20.59
C VAL A 10 31.09 -8.52 21.24
N LEU A 11 29.79 -8.68 21.02
CA LEU A 11 29.02 -9.80 21.62
C LEU A 11 28.64 -10.91 20.62
N MET A 12 29.18 -10.89 19.41
CA MET A 12 29.04 -11.99 18.44
C MET A 12 30.30 -12.88 18.34
N LEU A 13 31.17 -12.86 19.32
CA LEU A 13 32.40 -13.64 19.27
C LEU A 13 32.42 -14.74 20.33
N VAL A 14 31.42 -15.62 20.38
CA VAL A 14 31.56 -16.97 20.96
C VAL A 14 30.52 -17.88 20.35
N ALA A 15 30.82 -18.47 19.25
CA ALA A 15 30.46 -19.78 18.69
C ALA A 15 30.74 -19.78 17.18
N ALA A 16 31.98 -19.49 16.81
CA ALA A 16 32.47 -19.75 15.46
C ALA A 16 32.62 -21.26 15.27
N PHE A 17 31.52 -21.95 14.97
CA PHE A 17 31.64 -23.12 14.11
C PHE A 17 32.00 -22.58 12.74
N LEU A 18 33.21 -22.87 12.31
CA LEU A 18 33.78 -22.66 11.00
C LEU A 18 32.75 -23.08 9.92
N VAL A 19 31.97 -22.12 9.44
CA VAL A 19 31.32 -22.22 8.15
C VAL A 19 32.36 -21.70 7.15
N PRO A 20 32.87 -22.54 6.26
CA PRO A 20 33.78 -22.05 5.23
C PRO A 20 33.09 -20.94 4.43
N ALA A 21 33.87 -19.92 4.04
CA ALA A 21 33.44 -18.89 3.13
C ALA A 21 32.70 -19.51 1.91
N PRO A 22 31.62 -18.90 1.39
CA PRO A 22 30.94 -19.47 0.25
C PRO A 22 31.94 -19.54 -0.93
N PRO A 23 32.03 -20.69 -1.59
CA PRO A 23 32.85 -20.79 -2.79
C PRO A 23 32.24 -19.92 -3.88
N ALA A 24 33.10 -19.30 -4.67
CA ALA A 24 32.73 -18.57 -5.88
C ALA A 24 31.82 -19.43 -6.78
N ALA A 25 30.83 -18.79 -7.41
CA ALA A 25 29.87 -19.31 -8.39
C ALA A 25 29.35 -20.72 -8.06
N ALA A 26 28.27 -20.83 -7.34
CA ALA A 26 27.75 -22.12 -6.91
C ALA A 26 26.97 -22.77 -8.05
N ALA A 27 27.59 -23.75 -8.71
CA ALA A 27 26.90 -24.74 -9.47
C ALA A 27 25.75 -25.37 -8.68
N ALA A 28 24.68 -25.82 -9.33
CA ALA A 28 23.52 -26.47 -8.72
C ALA A 28 23.97 -27.49 -7.65
N LEU A 29 23.34 -27.46 -6.49
CA LEU A 29 23.74 -28.31 -5.35
C LEU A 29 23.76 -29.79 -5.77
N SER A 30 24.94 -30.39 -5.85
CA SER A 30 25.12 -31.78 -6.27
C SER A 30 24.37 -32.76 -5.35
N ASP A 31 24.14 -33.98 -5.81
CA ASP A 31 23.56 -35.02 -4.97
C ASP A 31 24.44 -35.28 -3.72
N ALA A 32 25.75 -35.34 -3.90
CA ALA A 32 26.70 -35.48 -2.79
C ALA A 32 26.67 -34.28 -1.83
N GLY A 33 26.46 -33.07 -2.35
CA GLY A 33 26.34 -31.85 -1.55
C GLY A 33 25.06 -31.82 -0.69
N PHE A 34 23.97 -32.40 -1.18
CA PHE A 34 22.69 -32.45 -0.47
C PHE A 34 22.55 -33.69 0.43
N PHE A 35 22.73 -34.86 -0.15
CA PHE A 35 22.60 -36.13 0.57
C PHE A 35 23.81 -36.48 1.44
N GLY A 36 24.95 -35.85 1.22
CA GLY A 36 26.23 -36.21 1.76
C GLY A 36 26.96 -37.24 0.90
N ARG A 37 28.28 -37.46 1.19
CA ARG A 37 29.09 -38.53 0.60
C ARG A 37 29.65 -39.35 1.72
N TRP A 38 29.37 -40.67 1.68
CA TRP A 38 29.95 -41.65 2.61
C TRP A 38 31.12 -42.38 1.93
N SER A 39 32.28 -42.43 2.55
CA SER A 39 33.42 -43.17 2.05
C SER A 39 34.31 -43.57 3.22
N ALA A 40 34.90 -44.80 3.14
CA ALA A 40 35.82 -45.35 4.16
C ALA A 40 35.27 -45.31 5.60
N GLY A 41 33.93 -45.52 5.75
CA GLY A 41 33.31 -45.56 7.08
C GLY A 41 32.93 -44.21 7.69
N ALA A 42 33.11 -43.11 6.95
CA ALA A 42 32.83 -41.77 7.44
C ALA A 42 32.10 -40.89 6.37
N TRP A 43 31.48 -39.80 6.82
CA TRP A 43 30.99 -38.75 5.96
C TRP A 43 32.14 -37.87 5.47
N THR A 44 32.48 -37.98 4.19
CA THR A 44 33.52 -37.12 3.55
C THR A 44 32.89 -35.80 3.05
N VAL A 45 31.57 -35.79 2.81
CA VAL A 45 30.74 -34.60 2.64
C VAL A 45 29.55 -34.75 3.58
N GLY A 46 29.37 -33.83 4.50
CA GLY A 46 28.26 -33.87 5.46
C GLY A 46 26.89 -33.64 4.78
N PRO A 47 25.87 -34.44 5.15
CA PRO A 47 24.52 -34.30 4.59
C PRO A 47 23.82 -33.01 5.04
N ARG A 48 22.98 -32.46 4.18
CA ARG A 48 22.04 -31.40 4.53
C ARG A 48 20.81 -31.95 5.25
N LEU A 49 20.50 -33.24 5.05
CA LEU A 49 19.43 -33.94 5.72
C LEU A 49 19.86 -34.44 7.12
N ASN A 50 18.91 -34.42 8.05
CA ASN A 50 19.08 -34.95 9.40
C ASN A 50 18.78 -36.44 9.42
N TYR A 51 19.77 -37.28 9.21
CA TYR A 51 19.59 -38.76 9.25
C TYR A 51 19.37 -39.36 10.66
N ALA A 52 19.39 -38.53 11.70
CA ALA A 52 18.84 -38.93 13.01
C ALA A 52 17.32 -39.03 12.99
N HIS A 53 16.64 -38.39 12.03
CA HIS A 53 15.21 -38.57 11.82
C HIS A 53 14.91 -40.00 11.35
N ALA A 54 14.07 -40.74 12.09
CA ALA A 54 13.88 -42.16 11.89
C ALA A 54 13.42 -42.53 10.46
N GLY A 55 12.53 -41.69 9.88
CA GLY A 55 12.00 -41.88 8.53
C GLY A 55 13.04 -41.73 7.41
N LEU A 56 14.20 -41.14 7.68
CA LEU A 56 15.26 -40.96 6.69
C LEU A 56 16.33 -42.07 6.70
N LYS A 57 16.24 -43.06 7.55
CA LYS A 57 17.17 -44.20 7.57
C LYS A 57 17.29 -44.96 6.24
N PRO A 58 16.20 -45.20 5.48
CA PRO A 58 16.30 -45.80 4.16
C PRO A 58 17.05 -44.95 3.14
N VAL A 59 16.92 -43.60 3.25
CA VAL A 59 17.68 -42.63 2.43
C VAL A 59 19.17 -42.71 2.77
N GLU A 60 19.51 -42.63 4.06
CA GLU A 60 20.88 -42.75 4.56
C GLU A 60 21.58 -44.03 4.07
N SER A 61 20.86 -45.16 4.14
CA SER A 61 21.37 -46.47 3.70
C SER A 61 21.72 -46.46 2.21
N ALA A 62 20.83 -45.87 1.37
CA ALA A 62 21.06 -45.78 -0.07
C ALA A 62 22.28 -44.88 -0.40
N VAL A 63 22.45 -43.77 0.34
CA VAL A 63 23.59 -42.86 0.17
C VAL A 63 24.91 -43.55 0.60
N LYS A 64 24.91 -44.30 1.70
CA LYS A 64 26.08 -45.09 2.15
C LYS A 64 26.50 -46.15 1.15
N ALA A 65 25.54 -46.68 0.40
CA ALA A 65 25.77 -47.63 -0.71
C ALA A 65 26.20 -46.92 -2.03
N GLY A 66 26.32 -45.56 -2.03
CA GLY A 66 26.66 -44.80 -3.24
C GLY A 66 25.54 -44.65 -4.25
N ASN A 67 24.33 -45.08 -3.93
CA ASN A 67 23.19 -45.10 -4.84
C ASN A 67 22.26 -43.89 -4.63
N TYR A 68 22.61 -42.74 -5.28
CA TYR A 68 21.82 -41.53 -5.18
C TYR A 68 20.46 -41.58 -5.90
N ALA A 69 20.32 -42.41 -6.94
CA ALA A 69 19.03 -42.61 -7.58
C ALA A 69 18.03 -43.28 -6.60
N LEU A 70 18.48 -44.33 -5.91
CA LEU A 70 17.69 -44.96 -4.86
C LEU A 70 17.43 -44.01 -3.67
N ALA A 71 18.41 -43.19 -3.30
CA ALA A 71 18.23 -42.19 -2.25
C ALA A 71 17.12 -41.18 -2.58
N LYS A 72 17.07 -40.68 -3.81
CA LYS A 72 16.01 -39.76 -4.31
C LYS A 72 14.64 -40.43 -4.26
N GLN A 73 14.55 -41.69 -4.71
CA GLN A 73 13.31 -42.46 -4.65
C GLN A 73 12.82 -42.66 -3.20
N ARG A 74 13.70 -43.07 -2.29
CA ARG A 74 13.37 -43.22 -0.88
C ARG A 74 12.98 -41.94 -0.19
N LEU A 75 13.61 -40.82 -0.61
CA LEU A 75 13.24 -39.49 -0.10
C LEU A 75 11.82 -39.07 -0.53
N LEU A 76 11.47 -39.31 -1.80
CA LEU A 76 10.10 -39.09 -2.30
C LEU A 76 9.09 -39.99 -1.58
N ASP A 77 9.40 -41.27 -1.43
CA ASP A 77 8.53 -42.22 -0.73
C ASP A 77 8.28 -41.76 0.71
N TYR A 78 9.32 -41.28 1.41
CA TYR A 78 9.22 -40.75 2.75
C TYR A 78 8.29 -39.53 2.79
N TYR A 79 8.49 -38.51 1.92
CA TYR A 79 7.62 -37.33 1.93
C TYR A 79 6.19 -37.66 1.52
N ARG A 80 5.95 -38.60 0.62
CA ARG A 80 4.60 -39.06 0.30
C ARG A 80 3.90 -39.72 1.49
N ALA A 81 4.63 -40.52 2.26
CA ALA A 81 4.09 -41.25 3.43
C ALA A 81 3.98 -40.32 4.68
N ARG A 82 4.78 -39.29 4.75
CA ARG A 82 4.81 -38.35 5.90
C ARG A 82 3.40 -37.78 6.13
N PRO A 83 2.87 -37.78 7.38
CA PRO A 83 1.66 -37.04 7.72
C PRO A 83 1.77 -35.54 7.33
N ALA A 84 0.62 -34.95 7.09
CA ALA A 84 0.58 -33.49 6.91
C ALA A 84 1.05 -32.79 8.19
N ILE A 85 1.86 -31.74 8.04
CA ILE A 85 2.25 -30.90 9.16
C ILE A 85 1.17 -29.85 9.37
N GLU A 86 0.37 -30.01 10.42
CA GLU A 86 -0.71 -29.09 10.79
C GLU A 86 -0.18 -27.87 11.56
N ALA A 87 0.93 -27.31 11.12
CA ALA A 87 1.53 -26.16 11.77
C ALA A 87 0.70 -24.86 11.62
N GLY A 88 -0.19 -24.81 10.65
CA GLY A 88 -0.93 -23.60 10.28
C GLY A 88 -0.04 -22.53 9.64
N GLY A 89 -0.55 -21.34 9.51
CA GLY A 89 0.27 -20.17 9.13
C GLY A 89 0.43 -19.88 7.64
N PHE A 90 -0.08 -20.73 6.76
CA PHE A 90 -0.28 -20.35 5.38
C PHE A 90 -1.71 -19.87 5.20
N SER A 91 -1.93 -18.58 5.46
CA SER A 91 -3.01 -17.95 4.73
C SER A 91 -2.53 -17.86 3.28
N HIS A 92 -3.22 -18.52 2.38
CA HIS A 92 -3.07 -18.29 0.94
C HIS A 92 -3.64 -16.89 0.66
N THR A 93 -3.15 -15.87 1.36
CA THR A 93 -3.49 -14.47 1.12
C THR A 93 -2.82 -14.10 -0.18
N THR A 94 -3.57 -14.37 -1.21
CA THR A 94 -3.49 -13.65 -2.45
C THR A 94 -3.50 -12.18 -2.12
N TRP A 95 -2.42 -11.49 -2.40
CA TRP A 95 -2.48 -10.04 -2.49
C TRP A 95 -3.57 -9.73 -3.50
N PRO A 96 -4.63 -8.97 -3.14
CA PRO A 96 -5.53 -8.45 -4.15
C PRO A 96 -4.68 -7.71 -5.18
N GLY A 97 -4.81 -8.03 -6.44
CA GLY A 97 -3.97 -7.49 -7.50
C GLY A 97 -2.83 -8.37 -7.98
N VAL A 98 -2.31 -9.30 -7.20
CA VAL A 98 -1.24 -10.22 -7.65
C VAL A 98 -1.79 -11.48 -8.31
N LEU A 99 -2.97 -11.97 -7.93
CA LEU A 99 -3.68 -13.03 -8.66
C LEU A 99 -4.06 -12.63 -10.08
N GLU A 100 -4.26 -11.36 -10.29
CA GLU A 100 -4.67 -10.82 -11.57
C GLU A 100 -3.48 -10.53 -12.49
N LEU A 101 -2.25 -10.45 -11.95
CA LEU A 101 -1.01 -10.41 -12.74
C LEU A 101 -0.63 -11.76 -13.30
N THR A 102 -1.08 -12.84 -12.68
CA THR A 102 -0.72 -14.21 -13.01
C THR A 102 -1.48 -14.81 -14.21
N PRO A 103 -2.77 -14.52 -14.46
CA PRO A 103 -3.46 -15.09 -15.61
C PRO A 103 -2.88 -14.69 -16.96
N SER A 104 -2.19 -13.57 -17.05
CA SER A 104 -1.60 -13.14 -18.32
C SER A 104 -0.24 -13.78 -18.63
N HIS A 105 0.39 -14.49 -17.68
CA HIS A 105 1.67 -15.13 -17.84
C HIS A 105 1.65 -16.64 -17.58
N ILE A 106 0.68 -17.10 -16.80
CA ILE A 106 0.50 -18.50 -16.52
C ILE A 106 -0.88 -18.88 -17.01
N TRP A 107 -0.86 -19.45 -18.17
CA TRP A 107 -2.03 -19.90 -18.86
C TRP A 107 -2.07 -21.41 -18.72
N THR A 108 -3.09 -21.95 -18.11
CA THR A 108 -3.41 -23.33 -18.40
C THR A 108 -4.18 -23.32 -19.70
N LEU A 109 -3.72 -24.04 -20.68
CA LEU A 109 -4.48 -24.32 -21.89
C LEU A 109 -5.77 -25.02 -21.48
N GLY A 110 -6.90 -24.45 -21.90
CA GLY A 110 -8.12 -25.22 -21.95
C GLY A 110 -7.84 -26.52 -22.69
N SER A 111 -8.53 -27.57 -22.31
CA SER A 111 -8.34 -28.90 -22.93
C SER A 111 -8.35 -28.77 -24.46
N GLY A 112 -7.22 -28.82 -25.08
CA GLY A 112 -7.14 -28.88 -26.52
C GLY A 112 -6.25 -27.91 -27.25
N GLU A 113 -5.74 -26.85 -26.63
CA GLU A 113 -4.81 -25.94 -27.27
C GLU A 113 -3.37 -26.51 -27.24
N VAL A 114 -2.64 -26.35 -28.34
CA VAL A 114 -1.26 -26.84 -28.47
C VAL A 114 -0.39 -25.72 -29.01
N TYR A 115 0.69 -25.39 -28.31
CA TYR A 115 1.67 -24.44 -28.78
C TYR A 115 2.26 -24.89 -30.12
N VAL A 116 2.35 -23.94 -31.05
CA VAL A 116 2.91 -24.18 -32.39
C VAL A 116 4.25 -23.50 -32.54
N LYS A 117 4.29 -22.18 -32.35
CA LYS A 117 5.48 -21.38 -32.61
C LYS A 117 5.31 -19.96 -32.05
N THR A 118 6.44 -19.31 -31.75
CA THR A 118 6.48 -17.86 -31.55
C THR A 118 6.75 -17.16 -32.89
N LEU A 119 5.95 -16.15 -33.19
CA LEU A 119 6.02 -15.32 -34.40
C LEU A 119 6.42 -13.90 -34.01
N THR A 120 7.37 -13.28 -34.74
CA THR A 120 7.82 -11.91 -34.44
C THR A 120 7.34 -10.95 -35.52
N PHE A 121 6.57 -9.93 -35.11
CA PHE A 121 6.20 -8.78 -35.94
C PHE A 121 7.00 -7.55 -35.53
N GLY A 122 7.12 -6.55 -36.39
CA GLY A 122 7.90 -5.34 -36.14
C GLY A 122 7.42 -4.18 -37.02
N PRO A 123 8.19 -3.08 -37.07
CA PRO A 123 7.85 -1.94 -37.92
C PRO A 123 7.68 -2.31 -39.39
N GLY A 124 6.62 -1.77 -39.99
CA GLY A 124 6.23 -2.10 -41.35
C GLY A 124 5.47 -3.44 -41.46
N GLU A 125 4.79 -3.62 -42.59
CA GLU A 125 4.00 -4.85 -42.82
C GLU A 125 4.94 -6.03 -43.06
N LYS A 126 4.85 -7.07 -42.26
CA LYS A 126 5.67 -8.26 -42.29
C LYS A 126 4.79 -9.50 -42.43
N THR A 127 5.18 -10.40 -43.30
CA THR A 127 4.52 -11.70 -43.46
C THR A 127 5.37 -12.79 -42.82
N VAL A 128 4.75 -13.60 -42.00
CA VAL A 128 5.38 -14.73 -41.29
C VAL A 128 4.62 -16.01 -41.57
N THR A 129 5.33 -17.15 -41.66
CA THR A 129 4.72 -18.46 -41.90
C THR A 129 5.12 -19.43 -40.78
N ALA A 130 4.16 -20.19 -40.30
CA ALA A 130 4.35 -21.25 -39.33
C ALA A 130 3.92 -22.61 -39.89
N ASP A 131 4.70 -23.65 -39.64
CA ASP A 131 4.28 -25.03 -39.86
C ASP A 131 3.25 -25.41 -38.75
N VAL A 132 2.03 -25.71 -39.16
CA VAL A 132 0.92 -26.10 -38.31
C VAL A 132 0.44 -27.53 -38.60
N THR A 133 1.27 -28.36 -39.21
CA THR A 133 0.93 -29.72 -39.64
C THR A 133 0.43 -30.55 -38.48
N SER A 134 1.09 -30.47 -37.32
CA SER A 134 0.68 -31.24 -36.12
C SER A 134 -0.70 -30.81 -35.58
N SER A 135 -0.99 -29.50 -35.65
CA SER A 135 -2.32 -28.99 -35.21
C SER A 135 -3.42 -29.50 -36.11
N ILE A 136 -3.24 -29.42 -37.41
CA ILE A 136 -4.20 -29.93 -38.40
C ILE A 136 -4.37 -31.45 -38.28
N ALA A 137 -3.27 -32.22 -38.15
CA ALA A 137 -3.29 -33.65 -37.96
C ALA A 137 -4.03 -34.09 -36.68
N SER A 138 -3.99 -33.26 -35.64
CA SER A 138 -4.71 -33.51 -34.38
C SER A 138 -6.15 -33.00 -34.38
N GLY A 139 -6.70 -32.62 -35.53
CA GLY A 139 -8.07 -32.12 -35.67
C GLY A 139 -8.33 -30.71 -35.13
N LYS A 140 -7.29 -29.87 -35.14
CA LYS A 140 -7.35 -28.49 -34.60
C LYS A 140 -7.18 -27.45 -35.73
N PRO A 141 -8.28 -27.13 -36.48
CA PRO A 141 -8.22 -26.17 -37.58
C PRO A 141 -8.36 -24.70 -37.14
N GLY A 142 -8.52 -24.46 -35.84
CA GLY A 142 -8.51 -23.13 -35.25
C GLY A 142 -7.15 -22.76 -34.72
N PHE A 143 -6.93 -21.47 -34.57
CA PHE A 143 -5.70 -20.90 -34.02
C PHE A 143 -6.00 -19.76 -33.05
N PHE A 144 -5.14 -19.65 -32.06
CA PHE A 144 -5.21 -18.63 -31.05
C PHE A 144 -3.87 -17.91 -30.98
N LEU A 145 -3.91 -16.58 -30.88
CA LEU A 145 -2.74 -15.70 -30.83
C LEU A 145 -2.75 -14.90 -29.54
N MET A 146 -1.63 -14.88 -28.85
CA MET A 146 -1.44 -14.07 -27.66
C MET A 146 -0.03 -13.49 -27.59
N SER A 147 0.12 -12.39 -26.85
CA SER A 147 1.43 -11.79 -26.62
C SER A 147 2.31 -12.70 -25.75
N ARG A 148 3.60 -12.81 -26.11
CA ARG A 148 4.61 -13.50 -25.28
C ARG A 148 5.02 -12.66 -24.07
N HIS A 149 5.11 -11.35 -24.25
CA HIS A 149 5.59 -10.42 -23.24
C HIS A 149 4.57 -9.35 -22.93
N LYS A 150 4.56 -8.88 -21.70
CA LYS A 150 3.84 -7.67 -21.31
C LYS A 150 4.68 -6.45 -21.69
N ASP A 151 4.15 -5.67 -22.58
CA ASP A 151 4.75 -4.41 -23.01
C ASP A 151 3.66 -3.50 -23.59
N ALA A 152 3.98 -2.23 -23.86
CA ALA A 152 3.03 -1.28 -24.43
C ALA A 152 2.75 -1.51 -25.93
N VAL A 153 3.34 -2.54 -26.57
CA VAL A 153 3.28 -2.75 -28.00
C VAL A 153 2.06 -3.56 -28.39
N ILE A 154 1.30 -3.07 -29.36
CA ILE A 154 0.18 -3.78 -29.99
C ILE A 154 0.64 -4.33 -31.34
N ALA A 155 0.47 -5.63 -31.55
CA ALA A 155 0.57 -6.20 -32.87
C ALA A 155 -0.79 -6.14 -33.59
N LEU A 156 -0.78 -5.63 -34.81
CA LEU A 156 -1.94 -5.56 -35.69
C LEU A 156 -1.78 -6.65 -36.75
N ILE A 157 -2.51 -7.74 -36.60
CA ILE A 157 -2.50 -8.87 -37.55
C ILE A 157 -3.65 -8.71 -38.53
N ASN A 158 -3.38 -8.79 -39.82
CA ASN A 158 -4.40 -8.66 -40.85
C ASN A 158 -5.51 -9.71 -40.61
N SER A 159 -6.78 -9.27 -40.68
CA SER A 159 -7.94 -10.15 -40.61
C SER A 159 -8.39 -10.58 -42.00
N ARG A 160 -9.35 -11.48 -42.11
CA ARG A 160 -10.02 -11.88 -43.33
C ARG A 160 -10.80 -10.70 -43.98
N SER A 161 -11.15 -9.67 -43.23
CA SER A 161 -11.86 -8.48 -43.70
C SER A 161 -10.92 -7.46 -44.40
N LYS A 162 -9.61 -7.61 -44.28
CA LYS A 162 -8.66 -6.72 -44.95
C LYS A 162 -8.58 -7.02 -46.47
N GLY A 163 -8.35 -6.01 -47.31
CA GLY A 163 -8.27 -6.14 -48.77
C GLY A 163 -7.11 -7.00 -49.26
N SER A 164 -5.94 -6.91 -48.62
CA SER A 164 -4.73 -7.67 -48.96
C SER A 164 -4.03 -8.24 -47.73
N GLY A 165 -3.15 -9.23 -47.92
CA GLY A 165 -2.38 -9.85 -46.83
C GLY A 165 -3.26 -10.61 -45.82
N LYS A 166 -4.38 -11.16 -46.26
CA LYS A 166 -5.27 -11.98 -45.43
C LYS A 166 -4.56 -13.23 -44.93
N PRO A 167 -4.91 -13.74 -43.73
CA PRO A 167 -4.43 -15.03 -43.26
C PRO A 167 -4.71 -16.13 -44.29
N THR A 168 -3.72 -17.03 -44.49
CA THR A 168 -3.88 -18.18 -45.39
C THR A 168 -3.37 -19.44 -44.73
N LEU A 169 -4.11 -20.54 -44.90
CA LEU A 169 -3.69 -21.90 -44.53
C LEU A 169 -3.46 -22.69 -45.80
N ARG A 170 -2.19 -22.99 -46.08
CA ARG A 170 -1.76 -23.76 -47.25
C ARG A 170 -1.60 -25.23 -46.83
N LEU A 171 -2.39 -26.11 -47.41
CA LEU A 171 -2.37 -27.53 -47.17
C LEU A 171 -1.73 -28.24 -48.38
N THR A 172 -0.68 -29.07 -48.17
CA THR A 172 -0.12 -29.97 -49.14
C THR A 172 -0.61 -31.38 -48.83
N LEU A 173 -1.32 -32.02 -49.75
CA LEU A 173 -1.93 -33.34 -49.57
C LEU A 173 -0.96 -34.48 -49.92
N ALA A 174 -1.32 -35.68 -49.60
CA ALA A 174 -0.50 -36.86 -49.83
C ALA A 174 -0.24 -37.12 -51.34
N ASP A 175 -1.18 -36.74 -52.19
CA ASP A 175 -1.06 -36.82 -53.66
C ASP A 175 -0.24 -35.69 -54.28
N GLY A 176 0.31 -34.77 -53.47
CA GLY A 176 1.07 -33.62 -53.88
C GLY A 176 0.25 -32.42 -54.30
N SER A 177 -1.06 -32.48 -54.32
CA SER A 177 -1.93 -31.35 -54.58
C SER A 177 -1.87 -30.31 -53.43
N VAL A 178 -2.14 -29.08 -53.76
CA VAL A 178 -2.10 -27.96 -52.81
C VAL A 178 -3.47 -27.28 -52.72
N LYS A 179 -3.96 -27.12 -51.54
CA LYS A 179 -5.13 -26.27 -51.25
C LYS A 179 -4.74 -25.07 -50.39
N THR A 180 -5.25 -23.88 -50.76
CA THR A 180 -5.12 -22.68 -49.92
C THR A 180 -6.50 -22.28 -49.42
N LEU A 181 -6.60 -22.15 -48.11
CA LEU A 181 -7.82 -21.76 -47.39
C LEU A 181 -7.63 -20.41 -46.73
N HIS A 182 -8.74 -19.67 -46.62
CA HIS A 182 -8.81 -18.46 -45.85
C HIS A 182 -9.66 -18.70 -44.58
N PRO A 183 -9.49 -17.93 -43.50
CA PRO A 183 -10.30 -18.08 -42.34
C PRO A 183 -11.80 -17.92 -42.65
N THR A 184 -12.62 -18.78 -42.14
CA THR A 184 -14.07 -18.65 -42.19
C THR A 184 -14.59 -17.65 -41.17
N HIS A 185 -13.87 -17.52 -40.05
CA HIS A 185 -14.13 -16.58 -38.98
C HIS A 185 -12.81 -16.17 -38.32
N ASP A 186 -12.72 -14.91 -37.92
CA ASP A 186 -11.63 -14.37 -37.12
C ASP A 186 -12.12 -13.19 -36.29
N THR A 187 -11.53 -13.01 -35.11
CA THR A 187 -11.88 -11.94 -34.19
C THR A 187 -10.72 -11.71 -33.22
N TYR A 188 -10.82 -10.65 -32.42
CA TYR A 188 -10.07 -10.55 -31.21
C TYR A 188 -10.99 -10.20 -30.03
N ILE A 189 -10.57 -10.48 -28.81
CA ILE A 189 -11.25 -10.09 -27.58
C ILE A 189 -10.38 -9.08 -26.84
N TRP A 190 -11.01 -8.15 -26.14
CA TRP A 190 -10.32 -7.07 -25.45
C TRP A 190 -10.84 -6.92 -24.02
N GLN A 191 -9.96 -7.00 -23.06
CA GLN A 191 -10.28 -6.99 -21.63
C GLN A 191 -10.95 -5.68 -21.19
N ALA A 192 -10.52 -4.51 -21.71
CA ALA A 192 -11.12 -3.21 -21.36
C ALA A 192 -12.56 -3.06 -21.86
N HIS A 193 -12.95 -3.86 -22.86
CA HIS A 193 -14.29 -3.84 -23.44
C HIS A 193 -14.89 -5.25 -23.44
N PRO A 194 -15.16 -5.82 -22.25
CA PRO A 194 -15.38 -7.26 -22.09
C PRO A 194 -16.67 -7.78 -22.76
N GLY A 195 -17.62 -6.93 -23.06
CA GLY A 195 -18.86 -7.28 -23.79
C GLY A 195 -18.83 -6.96 -25.30
N SER A 196 -17.70 -6.43 -25.84
CA SER A 196 -17.65 -6.00 -27.24
C SER A 196 -17.18 -7.11 -28.19
N VAL A 197 -17.68 -7.11 -29.42
CA VAL A 197 -17.33 -8.03 -30.51
C VAL A 197 -16.52 -7.31 -31.59
N TYR A 198 -15.54 -8.00 -32.20
CA TYR A 198 -14.57 -7.41 -33.13
C TYR A 198 -14.40 -8.19 -34.46
N GLY A 199 -15.26 -9.14 -34.77
CA GLY A 199 -15.13 -10.02 -35.95
C GLY A 199 -15.17 -9.32 -37.32
N THR A 200 -15.55 -8.04 -37.39
CA THR A 200 -15.62 -7.27 -38.65
C THR A 200 -14.47 -6.29 -38.84
N LYS A 201 -13.48 -6.29 -37.95
CA LYS A 201 -12.34 -5.34 -38.01
C LYS A 201 -11.30 -5.76 -39.05
N TYR A 202 -10.62 -4.81 -39.66
CA TYR A 202 -9.56 -5.05 -40.65
C TYR A 202 -8.28 -5.66 -40.04
N TYR A 203 -8.12 -5.53 -38.72
CA TYR A 203 -7.00 -6.10 -37.98
C TYR A 203 -7.51 -6.82 -36.74
N MET A 204 -6.92 -7.95 -36.46
CA MET A 204 -6.94 -8.57 -35.15
C MET A 204 -5.83 -7.94 -34.31
N GLN A 205 -6.15 -7.54 -33.09
CA GLN A 205 -5.19 -6.95 -32.18
C GLN A 205 -4.70 -7.99 -31.17
N VAL A 206 -3.38 -8.00 -30.96
CA VAL A 206 -2.73 -8.84 -29.95
C VAL A 206 -1.80 -7.97 -29.13
N SER A 207 -2.06 -7.90 -27.83
CA SER A 207 -1.26 -7.15 -26.88
C SER A 207 -1.42 -7.73 -25.49
N ASP A 208 -0.47 -7.45 -24.65
CA ASP A 208 -0.62 -7.59 -23.22
C ASP A 208 0.06 -6.38 -22.56
N GLN A 209 -0.64 -5.24 -22.52
CA GLN A 209 -0.13 -3.97 -22.00
C GLN A 209 -0.34 -3.83 -20.50
N GLY A 210 -1.03 -4.76 -19.89
CA GLY A 210 -1.42 -4.66 -18.49
C GLY A 210 -0.27 -4.87 -17.52
N LEU A 211 0.04 -3.86 -16.73
CA LEU A 211 0.79 -4.01 -15.49
C LEU A 211 -0.09 -4.54 -14.36
N GLY A 212 -1.10 -5.26 -14.70
CA GLY A 212 -2.11 -5.76 -13.81
C GLY A 212 -3.49 -5.69 -14.42
N PRO A 213 -4.48 -6.18 -13.73
CA PRO A 213 -5.84 -6.32 -14.22
C PRO A 213 -6.55 -4.99 -14.48
N PHE A 214 -5.99 -3.89 -14.00
CA PHE A 214 -6.65 -2.58 -14.00
C PHE A 214 -6.47 -1.78 -15.28
N THR A 215 -5.52 -2.15 -16.16
CA THR A 215 -5.37 -1.45 -17.43
C THR A 215 -6.29 -2.00 -18.52
N GLY A 216 -6.77 -3.24 -18.37
CA GLY A 216 -7.71 -3.85 -19.31
C GLY A 216 -7.21 -3.97 -20.74
N GLU A 217 -5.91 -3.80 -20.98
CA GLU A 217 -5.35 -3.64 -22.33
C GLU A 217 -4.86 -4.95 -22.95
N THR A 218 -5.18 -6.10 -22.34
CA THR A 218 -4.91 -7.42 -22.93
C THR A 218 -5.87 -7.69 -24.08
N ARG A 219 -5.31 -8.03 -25.25
CA ARG A 219 -6.03 -8.44 -26.46
C ARG A 219 -5.52 -9.77 -26.96
N LYS A 220 -6.44 -10.66 -27.31
CA LYS A 220 -6.16 -12.01 -27.81
C LYS A 220 -6.91 -12.22 -29.11
N ALA A 221 -6.27 -12.82 -30.11
CA ALA A 221 -6.87 -13.05 -31.43
C ALA A 221 -7.16 -14.52 -31.68
N TYR A 222 -8.21 -14.76 -32.46
CA TYR A 222 -8.69 -16.10 -32.81
C TYR A 222 -8.96 -16.17 -34.32
N LEU A 223 -8.59 -17.33 -34.93
CA LEU A 223 -8.85 -17.64 -36.32
C LEU A 223 -9.41 -19.06 -36.42
N GLY A 224 -10.36 -19.28 -37.28
CA GLY A 224 -10.88 -20.61 -37.58
C GLY A 224 -10.92 -20.86 -39.10
N PHE A 225 -10.60 -22.08 -39.49
CA PHE A 225 -10.61 -22.55 -40.88
C PHE A 225 -11.57 -23.72 -41.02
N ASP A 226 -12.34 -23.75 -42.09
CA ASP A 226 -13.10 -24.93 -42.48
C ASP A 226 -12.24 -25.78 -43.44
N LEU A 227 -11.90 -26.97 -43.01
CA LEU A 227 -11.14 -27.88 -43.80
C LEU A 227 -11.97 -28.57 -44.90
N GLY A 228 -13.30 -28.48 -44.85
CA GLY A 228 -14.21 -29.00 -45.88
C GLY A 228 -14.03 -30.50 -46.15
N GLY A 229 -13.71 -31.30 -45.15
CA GLY A 229 -13.48 -32.73 -45.28
C GLY A 229 -12.14 -33.11 -45.95
N VAL A 230 -11.18 -32.18 -46.01
CA VAL A 230 -9.82 -32.45 -46.52
C VAL A 230 -9.12 -33.51 -45.69
N ALA A 231 -8.79 -34.63 -46.30
CA ALA A 231 -8.01 -35.72 -45.70
C ALA A 231 -6.61 -35.84 -46.32
N GLY A 232 -5.71 -36.58 -45.64
CA GLY A 232 -4.37 -36.85 -46.13
C GLY A 232 -3.46 -35.61 -46.19
N VAL A 233 -3.57 -34.71 -45.24
CA VAL A 233 -2.66 -33.55 -45.16
C VAL A 233 -1.26 -33.99 -44.78
N LYS A 234 -0.29 -33.78 -45.67
CA LYS A 234 1.12 -34.08 -45.47
C LYS A 234 1.87 -32.90 -44.84
N LYS A 235 1.47 -31.67 -45.19
CA LYS A 235 2.05 -30.44 -44.69
C LYS A 235 0.98 -29.35 -44.60
N ALA A 236 0.96 -28.59 -43.51
CA ALA A 236 0.11 -27.42 -43.35
C ALA A 236 0.94 -26.20 -42.93
N GLU A 237 0.74 -25.08 -43.60
CA GLU A 237 1.49 -23.83 -43.36
C GLU A 237 0.48 -22.68 -43.18
N LEU A 238 0.49 -22.08 -42.00
CA LEU A 238 -0.28 -20.86 -41.70
C LEU A 238 0.57 -19.65 -41.96
N THR A 239 0.11 -18.77 -42.83
CA THR A 239 0.74 -17.49 -43.13
C THR A 239 -0.09 -16.36 -42.58
N LEU A 240 0.54 -15.48 -41.80
CA LEU A 240 -0.04 -14.28 -41.20
C LEU A 240 0.77 -13.06 -41.65
N THR A 241 0.07 -11.96 -41.91
CA THR A 241 0.67 -10.67 -42.23
C THR A 241 0.24 -9.66 -41.16
N GLY A 242 1.18 -8.85 -40.69
CA GLY A 242 0.89 -7.87 -39.63
C GLY A 242 2.05 -6.90 -39.42
N THR A 243 1.86 -5.99 -38.50
CA THR A 243 2.82 -4.99 -38.07
C THR A 243 2.77 -4.75 -36.57
N ALA A 244 3.87 -4.26 -36.00
CA ALA A 244 3.90 -3.73 -34.64
C ALA A 244 4.86 -2.52 -34.64
N GLU A 245 4.71 -1.62 -33.65
CA GLU A 245 5.54 -0.41 -33.58
C GLU A 245 7.03 -0.75 -33.37
N THR A 246 7.30 -1.74 -32.56
CA THR A 246 8.64 -2.35 -32.34
C THR A 246 8.54 -3.86 -32.48
N ALA A 247 9.64 -4.60 -32.34
CA ALA A 247 9.59 -6.06 -32.37
C ALA A 247 8.66 -6.61 -31.26
N LYS A 248 7.66 -7.41 -31.66
CA LYS A 248 6.67 -8.02 -30.80
C LYS A 248 6.54 -9.51 -31.06
N ASP A 249 6.80 -10.30 -30.04
CA ASP A 249 6.64 -11.75 -30.10
C ASP A 249 5.21 -12.16 -29.74
N ILE A 250 4.62 -12.95 -30.64
CA ILE A 250 3.27 -13.48 -30.55
C ILE A 250 3.33 -14.99 -30.53
N MET A 251 2.76 -15.61 -29.50
CA MET A 251 2.62 -17.06 -29.39
C MET A 251 1.43 -17.54 -30.20
N LEU A 252 1.63 -18.52 -31.06
CA LEU A 252 0.62 -19.16 -31.87
C LEU A 252 0.31 -20.55 -31.29
N TYR A 253 -0.97 -20.79 -31.08
CA TYR A 253 -1.51 -22.07 -30.59
C TYR A 253 -2.52 -22.65 -31.58
N GLY A 254 -2.50 -23.97 -31.78
CA GLY A 254 -3.60 -24.71 -32.43
C GLY A 254 -4.76 -24.90 -31.46
N ASN A 255 -5.98 -24.66 -31.92
CA ASN A 255 -7.21 -24.74 -31.14
C ASN A 255 -8.27 -25.57 -31.88
N ALA A 256 -8.94 -26.46 -31.15
CA ALA A 256 -10.07 -27.26 -31.67
C ALA A 256 -11.42 -26.54 -31.47
N GLU A 257 -11.46 -25.46 -30.70
CA GLU A 257 -12.68 -24.74 -30.39
C GLU A 257 -13.26 -24.03 -31.64
N THR A 258 -14.52 -24.30 -31.93
CA THR A 258 -15.32 -23.50 -32.87
C THR A 258 -15.93 -22.30 -32.14
N PHE A 259 -15.87 -21.14 -32.74
CA PHE A 259 -16.46 -19.93 -32.16
C PHE A 259 -17.27 -19.14 -33.20
N ASP A 260 -18.25 -18.41 -32.71
CA ASP A 260 -18.98 -17.43 -33.52
C ASP A 260 -18.40 -16.03 -33.29
N GLU A 261 -17.84 -15.44 -34.33
CA GLU A 261 -17.20 -14.12 -34.28
C GLU A 261 -18.21 -12.98 -33.99
N ALA A 262 -19.50 -13.19 -34.27
CA ALA A 262 -20.56 -12.20 -34.03
C ALA A 262 -20.94 -12.10 -32.53
N THR A 263 -20.59 -13.10 -31.74
CA THR A 263 -20.98 -13.19 -30.33
C THR A 263 -19.80 -13.35 -29.38
N ARG A 264 -18.60 -13.65 -29.90
CA ARG A 264 -17.42 -13.87 -29.07
C ARG A 264 -16.94 -12.57 -28.41
N THR A 265 -16.90 -12.57 -27.08
CA THR A 265 -16.48 -11.44 -26.24
C THR A 265 -15.49 -11.90 -25.19
N TRP A 266 -14.83 -10.98 -24.48
CA TRP A 266 -13.96 -11.34 -23.35
C TRP A 266 -14.73 -12.09 -22.25
N THR A 267 -15.96 -11.66 -21.96
CA THR A 267 -16.80 -12.22 -20.90
C THR A 267 -17.24 -13.66 -21.15
N ASN A 268 -17.57 -14.00 -22.41
CA ASN A 268 -18.04 -15.35 -22.74
C ASN A 268 -16.95 -16.28 -23.28
N THR A 269 -15.71 -15.78 -23.41
CA THR A 269 -14.58 -16.64 -23.74
C THR A 269 -14.06 -17.27 -22.45
N VAL A 270 -13.99 -18.60 -22.43
CA VAL A 270 -13.29 -19.32 -21.37
C VAL A 270 -11.88 -18.77 -21.31
N GLN A 271 -11.51 -18.17 -20.19
CA GLN A 271 -10.15 -17.66 -19.99
C GLN A 271 -9.26 -18.87 -19.82
N ASN A 272 -8.65 -19.27 -20.92
CA ASN A 272 -7.83 -20.46 -20.99
C ASN A 272 -6.59 -20.28 -20.14
N THR A 273 -6.35 -21.20 -19.32
CA THR A 273 -5.19 -21.37 -18.51
C THR A 273 -4.09 -22.06 -19.33
N PHE A 274 -2.89 -21.64 -19.20
CA PHE A 274 -1.75 -21.95 -20.03
C PHE A 274 -0.99 -23.21 -19.58
N SER A 275 -0.53 -24.04 -20.52
CA SER A 275 0.53 -25.00 -20.26
C SER A 275 1.85 -24.49 -20.82
N TRP A 276 2.79 -24.14 -19.95
CA TRP A 276 4.15 -23.76 -20.31
C TRP A 276 4.89 -24.90 -21.04
N GLU A 277 4.45 -26.15 -20.91
CA GLU A 277 4.97 -27.33 -21.63
C GLU A 277 4.91 -27.18 -23.16
N GLY A 278 4.10 -26.25 -23.66
CA GLY A 278 4.03 -25.91 -25.07
C GLY A 278 5.09 -24.94 -25.58
N ASP A 279 5.88 -24.29 -24.71
CA ASP A 279 6.96 -23.37 -25.12
C ASP A 279 8.30 -24.12 -25.14
N PRO A 280 8.87 -24.42 -26.31
CA PRO A 280 10.13 -25.15 -26.42
C PRO A 280 11.35 -24.39 -25.90
N GLY A 281 11.22 -23.08 -25.68
CA GLY A 281 12.26 -22.25 -25.06
C GLY A 281 12.24 -22.26 -23.54
N GLY A 282 11.27 -22.95 -22.90
CA GLY A 282 10.99 -22.80 -21.47
C GLY A 282 10.30 -21.49 -21.14
N PHE A 283 9.96 -21.30 -19.85
CA PHE A 283 9.37 -20.05 -19.40
C PHE A 283 10.47 -18.98 -19.28
N ASP A 284 10.24 -17.78 -19.87
CA ASP A 284 11.19 -16.68 -19.75
C ASP A 284 11.04 -15.99 -18.37
N TRP A 285 11.91 -16.34 -17.46
CA TRP A 285 11.99 -15.74 -16.13
C TRP A 285 12.73 -14.41 -16.10
N LYS A 286 13.32 -13.99 -17.22
CA LYS A 286 14.10 -12.76 -17.32
C LYS A 286 13.22 -11.60 -17.74
N LEU A 287 13.65 -10.41 -17.35
CA LEU A 287 13.04 -9.16 -17.70
C LEU A 287 13.16 -8.87 -19.20
N PRO A 288 12.08 -8.68 -19.97
CA PRO A 288 12.20 -7.97 -21.22
C PRO A 288 12.60 -6.51 -20.94
N ASP A 289 13.53 -5.98 -21.73
CA ASP A 289 13.96 -4.58 -21.65
C ASP A 289 12.73 -3.66 -21.78
N GLY A 290 12.57 -2.73 -20.81
CA GLY A 290 11.50 -1.74 -20.81
C GLY A 290 10.20 -2.13 -20.08
N ALA A 291 10.12 -3.33 -19.51
CA ALA A 291 8.97 -3.70 -18.67
C ALA A 291 9.02 -3.05 -17.29
N ASP A 292 7.84 -2.90 -16.67
CA ASP A 292 7.77 -2.42 -15.26
C ASP A 292 8.50 -3.38 -14.33
N ASN A 293 9.50 -2.88 -13.63
CA ASN A 293 10.33 -3.67 -12.74
C ASN A 293 9.51 -4.37 -11.64
N GLU A 294 8.45 -3.73 -11.12
CA GLU A 294 7.65 -4.32 -10.06
C GLU A 294 6.90 -5.57 -10.53
N TYR A 295 6.33 -5.53 -11.73
CA TYR A 295 5.73 -6.72 -12.34
C TYR A 295 6.71 -7.90 -12.41
N LEU A 296 7.92 -7.63 -12.83
CA LEU A 296 8.97 -8.62 -13.03
C LEU A 296 9.51 -9.18 -11.71
N TYR A 297 9.44 -8.38 -10.64
CA TYR A 297 9.75 -8.86 -9.30
C TYR A 297 8.66 -9.79 -8.74
N GLN A 298 7.40 -9.66 -9.18
CA GLN A 298 6.29 -10.51 -8.70
C GLN A 298 6.36 -11.94 -9.25
N LEU A 299 6.76 -12.12 -10.50
CA LEU A 299 6.79 -13.42 -11.17
C LEU A 299 7.65 -14.47 -10.44
N PRO A 300 8.94 -14.22 -10.11
CA PRO A 300 9.79 -15.18 -9.42
C PRO A 300 9.42 -15.37 -7.94
N ARG A 301 8.42 -14.67 -7.42
CA ARG A 301 7.85 -14.92 -6.10
C ARG A 301 6.88 -16.09 -6.06
N PHE A 302 6.42 -16.59 -7.20
CA PHE A 302 5.55 -17.76 -7.31
C PHE A 302 4.22 -17.63 -6.56
N TYR A 303 3.59 -16.48 -6.55
CA TYR A 303 2.28 -16.31 -5.89
C TYR A 303 1.19 -17.21 -6.49
N PHE A 304 1.32 -17.61 -7.73
CA PHE A 304 0.45 -18.55 -8.42
C PHE A 304 0.58 -20.00 -7.93
N ALA A 305 1.64 -20.33 -7.20
CA ALA A 305 1.87 -21.71 -6.74
C ALA A 305 0.76 -22.20 -5.80
N GLY A 306 0.31 -21.33 -4.88
CA GLY A 306 -0.79 -21.65 -3.97
C GLY A 306 -2.09 -21.98 -4.70
N PRO A 307 -2.64 -21.09 -5.53
CA PRO A 307 -3.86 -21.32 -6.32
C PRO A 307 -3.80 -22.60 -7.17
N LEU A 308 -2.69 -22.85 -7.90
CA LEU A 308 -2.54 -24.06 -8.71
C LEU A 308 -2.54 -25.34 -7.85
N ALA A 309 -1.80 -25.32 -6.73
CA ALA A 309 -1.75 -26.45 -5.82
C ALA A 309 -3.13 -26.73 -5.19
N LEU A 310 -3.85 -25.68 -4.76
CA LEU A 310 -5.20 -25.82 -4.21
C LEU A 310 -6.20 -26.35 -5.24
N GLU A 311 -6.13 -25.90 -6.48
CA GLU A 311 -7.02 -26.38 -7.53
C GLU A 311 -6.71 -27.86 -7.84
N TYR A 312 -5.42 -28.25 -7.83
CA TYR A 312 -5.05 -29.66 -7.87
C TYR A 312 -5.65 -30.45 -6.69
N GLN A 313 -5.49 -29.93 -5.48
CA GLN A 313 -6.03 -30.60 -4.27
C GLN A 313 -7.55 -30.77 -4.34
N LYS A 314 -8.26 -29.77 -4.84
CA LYS A 314 -9.71 -29.73 -4.95
C LYS A 314 -10.25 -30.68 -6.05
N THR A 315 -9.60 -30.72 -7.21
CA THR A 315 -10.12 -31.37 -8.41
C THR A 315 -9.48 -32.73 -8.67
N GLY A 316 -8.30 -33.01 -8.12
CA GLY A 316 -7.48 -34.16 -8.47
C GLY A 316 -6.90 -34.10 -9.89
N ASN A 317 -7.06 -32.98 -10.59
CA ASN A 317 -6.56 -32.84 -11.96
C ASN A 317 -5.03 -32.69 -11.97
N GLU A 318 -4.34 -33.75 -12.37
CA GLU A 318 -2.88 -33.84 -12.44
C GLU A 318 -2.25 -32.80 -13.39
N GLN A 319 -3.02 -32.20 -14.30
CA GLN A 319 -2.49 -31.14 -15.15
C GLN A 319 -2.02 -29.93 -14.32
N HIS A 320 -2.75 -29.52 -13.27
CA HIS A 320 -2.33 -28.43 -12.40
C HIS A 320 -1.05 -28.76 -11.65
N ALA A 321 -0.93 -30.01 -11.16
CA ALA A 321 0.29 -30.46 -10.49
C ALA A 321 1.50 -30.51 -11.46
N ARG A 322 1.32 -31.09 -12.67
CA ARG A 322 2.37 -31.12 -13.71
C ARG A 322 2.85 -29.73 -14.08
N THR A 323 1.90 -28.81 -14.33
CA THR A 323 2.22 -27.43 -14.67
C THR A 323 3.06 -26.77 -13.58
N LEU A 324 2.65 -26.88 -12.32
CA LEU A 324 3.37 -26.25 -11.22
C LEU A 324 4.74 -26.90 -10.97
N ILE A 325 4.83 -28.23 -10.98
CA ILE A 325 6.12 -28.96 -10.86
C ILE A 325 7.05 -28.55 -12.00
N GLY A 326 6.52 -28.46 -13.20
CA GLY A 326 7.25 -28.05 -14.36
C GLY A 326 7.80 -26.63 -14.24
N LEU A 327 6.97 -25.64 -13.86
CA LEU A 327 7.40 -24.25 -13.61
C LEU A 327 8.46 -24.19 -12.50
N MET A 328 8.31 -24.94 -11.42
CA MET A 328 9.32 -25.00 -10.37
C MET A 328 10.65 -25.58 -10.88
N THR A 329 10.63 -26.66 -11.67
CA THR A 329 11.84 -27.28 -12.19
C THR A 329 12.48 -26.48 -13.32
N ASP A 330 11.71 -25.78 -14.11
CA ASP A 330 12.18 -24.84 -15.13
C ASP A 330 12.89 -23.65 -14.48
N PHE A 331 12.26 -23.05 -13.48
CA PHE A 331 12.88 -22.00 -12.66
C PHE A 331 14.21 -22.46 -12.03
N ILE A 332 14.28 -23.71 -11.54
CA ILE A 332 15.52 -24.26 -10.96
C ILE A 332 16.65 -24.35 -11.99
N LYS A 333 16.36 -24.62 -13.27
CA LYS A 333 17.38 -24.64 -14.32
C LYS A 333 17.98 -23.25 -14.53
N ASP A 334 17.17 -22.20 -14.40
CA ASP A 334 17.61 -20.82 -14.54
C ASP A 334 18.22 -20.25 -13.26
N ALA A 335 18.06 -20.95 -12.11
CA ALA A 335 18.51 -20.48 -10.80
C ALA A 335 20.04 -20.43 -10.63
N ASP A 336 20.82 -21.03 -11.51
CA ASP A 336 22.27 -20.86 -11.51
C ASP A 336 22.70 -19.42 -11.85
N VAL A 337 21.80 -18.65 -12.46
CA VAL A 337 21.95 -17.21 -12.66
C VAL A 337 21.78 -16.41 -11.37
N TYR A 338 21.13 -17.01 -10.34
CA TYR A 338 20.77 -16.35 -9.08
C TYR A 338 21.90 -16.23 -8.06
N ASP A 339 22.86 -17.17 -8.08
CA ASP A 339 23.90 -17.20 -7.05
C ASP A 339 25.17 -16.47 -7.45
N ALA A 340 25.37 -16.20 -8.71
CA ALA A 340 26.61 -15.61 -9.20
C ALA A 340 26.63 -14.09 -9.10
N ASP A 341 25.48 -13.43 -9.07
CA ASP A 341 25.43 -11.98 -9.13
C ASP A 341 24.36 -11.38 -8.24
N GLN A 342 24.79 -10.93 -7.08
CA GLN A 342 24.05 -10.05 -6.17
C GLN A 342 24.04 -8.60 -6.71
N GLY A 343 24.47 -8.39 -7.95
CA GLY A 343 24.55 -7.11 -8.62
C GLY A 343 23.25 -6.71 -9.32
N ALA A 344 23.03 -5.41 -9.45
CA ALA A 344 21.89 -4.79 -10.08
C ALA A 344 21.53 -5.42 -11.44
N GLY A 345 20.35 -6.04 -11.58
CA GLY A 345 19.80 -6.54 -12.84
C GLY A 345 19.39 -8.01 -12.88
N SER A 346 19.81 -8.82 -11.95
CA SER A 346 19.33 -10.19 -11.80
C SER A 346 18.27 -10.24 -10.70
N TYR A 347 17.38 -11.22 -10.70
CA TYR A 347 16.26 -11.42 -9.73
C TYR A 347 16.70 -11.31 -8.25
N PRO A 348 17.06 -10.11 -7.82
CA PRO A 348 17.85 -9.96 -6.64
C PRO A 348 16.91 -9.89 -5.46
N GLY A 349 17.43 -10.32 -4.47
CA GLY A 349 16.96 -9.88 -3.20
C GLY A 349 16.29 -10.95 -2.42
N ASN A 350 16.63 -10.83 -1.20
CA ASN A 350 16.22 -11.67 -0.10
C ASN A 350 14.67 -11.75 -0.03
N LEU A 351 13.96 -10.67 -0.39
CA LEU A 351 12.50 -10.66 -0.40
C LEU A 351 11.92 -11.62 -1.44
N HIS A 352 12.47 -11.66 -2.66
CA HIS A 352 11.96 -12.56 -3.71
C HIS A 352 12.24 -14.01 -3.37
N ALA A 353 13.44 -14.31 -2.87
CA ALA A 353 13.79 -15.64 -2.37
C ALA A 353 12.89 -16.08 -1.21
N ALA A 354 12.59 -15.16 -0.27
CA ALA A 354 11.69 -15.44 0.84
C ALA A 354 10.26 -15.73 0.38
N ARG A 355 9.69 -14.88 -0.46
CA ARG A 355 8.32 -15.06 -0.96
C ARG A 355 8.19 -16.34 -1.79
N ARG A 356 9.15 -16.63 -2.65
CA ARG A 356 9.19 -17.87 -3.41
C ARG A 356 9.25 -19.09 -2.49
N LEU A 357 10.20 -19.12 -1.54
CA LEU A 357 10.32 -20.23 -0.59
C LEU A 357 9.03 -20.44 0.21
N HIS A 358 8.40 -19.37 0.67
CA HIS A 358 7.12 -19.42 1.38
C HIS A 358 6.02 -20.10 0.52
N ASN A 359 5.84 -19.64 -0.71
CA ASN A 359 4.84 -20.18 -1.64
C ASN A 359 5.17 -21.62 -2.04
N TRP A 360 6.44 -21.96 -2.19
CA TRP A 360 6.88 -23.31 -2.49
C TRP A 360 6.64 -24.29 -1.34
N ILE A 361 6.84 -23.87 -0.09
CA ILE A 361 6.54 -24.71 1.09
C ILE A 361 5.06 -25.08 1.10
N ALA A 362 4.18 -24.09 0.94
CA ALA A 362 2.74 -24.29 0.92
C ALA A 362 2.30 -25.23 -0.22
N ALA A 363 2.79 -24.98 -1.43
CA ALA A 363 2.48 -25.79 -2.60
C ALA A 363 3.05 -27.21 -2.48
N TYR A 364 4.26 -27.37 -1.96
CA TYR A 364 4.93 -28.66 -1.81
C TYR A 364 4.18 -29.62 -0.90
N GLU A 365 3.58 -29.16 0.18
CA GLU A 365 2.77 -30.00 1.08
C GLU A 365 1.58 -30.66 0.37
N ILE A 366 1.08 -30.02 -0.69
CA ILE A 366 0.04 -30.59 -1.57
C ILE A 366 0.68 -31.45 -2.67
N LEU A 367 1.67 -30.92 -3.39
CA LEU A 367 2.28 -31.57 -4.55
C LEU A 367 3.02 -32.88 -4.23
N ARG A 368 3.55 -33.03 -3.01
CA ARG A 368 4.24 -34.27 -2.60
C ARG A 368 3.39 -35.52 -2.69
N LYS A 369 2.05 -35.38 -2.79
CA LYS A 369 1.10 -36.48 -2.98
C LYS A 369 0.88 -36.79 -4.47
N SER A 370 1.25 -35.92 -5.38
CA SER A 370 1.02 -36.10 -6.81
C SER A 370 1.88 -37.22 -7.40
N PRO A 371 1.32 -38.13 -8.19
CA PRO A 371 2.08 -39.12 -8.95
C PRO A 371 3.01 -38.46 -10.00
N SER A 372 2.68 -37.23 -10.44
CA SER A 372 3.51 -36.49 -11.39
C SER A 372 4.82 -35.97 -10.79
N LEU A 373 4.97 -35.92 -9.45
CA LEU A 373 6.23 -35.55 -8.81
C LEU A 373 7.23 -36.72 -8.88
N THR A 374 8.25 -36.55 -9.71
CA THR A 374 9.33 -37.54 -9.87
C THR A 374 10.36 -37.46 -8.76
N PRO A 375 11.18 -38.49 -8.51
CA PRO A 375 12.29 -38.43 -7.53
C PRO A 375 13.29 -37.32 -7.82
N GLU A 376 13.59 -37.04 -9.09
CA GLU A 376 14.49 -35.98 -9.57
C GLU A 376 13.92 -34.61 -9.27
N ALA A 377 12.66 -34.38 -9.64
CA ALA A 377 11.97 -33.09 -9.39
C ALA A 377 11.84 -32.83 -7.89
N ASN A 378 11.47 -33.85 -7.11
CA ASN A 378 11.39 -33.76 -5.66
C ASN A 378 12.75 -33.37 -5.04
N ALA A 379 13.82 -34.05 -5.44
CA ALA A 379 15.17 -33.73 -4.93
C ALA A 379 15.62 -32.32 -5.34
N ALA A 380 15.34 -31.90 -6.57
CA ALA A 380 15.67 -30.56 -7.06
C ALA A 380 14.93 -29.46 -6.27
N ILE A 381 13.64 -29.63 -6.03
CA ILE A 381 12.82 -28.68 -5.25
C ILE A 381 13.36 -28.59 -3.80
N LEU A 382 13.60 -29.72 -3.13
CA LEU A 382 14.10 -29.75 -1.76
C LEU A 382 15.51 -29.14 -1.63
N LYS A 383 16.40 -29.40 -2.59
CA LYS A 383 17.73 -28.76 -2.65
C LYS A 383 17.62 -27.26 -2.74
N THR A 384 16.75 -26.76 -3.62
CA THR A 384 16.54 -25.33 -3.83
C THR A 384 15.91 -24.68 -2.61
N MET A 385 14.92 -25.30 -1.97
CA MET A 385 14.33 -24.80 -0.72
C MET A 385 15.36 -24.76 0.43
N ASN A 386 16.19 -25.79 0.58
CA ASN A 386 17.26 -25.80 1.58
C ASN A 386 18.30 -24.71 1.33
N ARG A 387 18.67 -24.49 0.07
CA ARG A 387 19.62 -23.45 -0.34
C ARG A 387 19.06 -22.05 -0.10
N ALA A 388 17.77 -21.83 -0.43
CA ALA A 388 17.09 -20.57 -0.15
C ALA A 388 17.02 -20.28 1.36
N GLY A 389 16.74 -21.29 2.21
CA GLY A 389 16.76 -21.11 3.66
C GLY A 389 18.13 -20.76 4.22
N LEU A 390 19.20 -21.41 3.73
CA LEU A 390 20.57 -21.05 4.10
C LEU A 390 20.94 -19.63 3.67
N TYR A 391 20.55 -19.23 2.47
CA TYR A 391 20.74 -17.88 1.98
C TYR A 391 20.03 -16.84 2.88
N LEU A 392 18.75 -17.08 3.25
CA LEU A 392 17.97 -16.21 4.12
C LEU A 392 18.43 -16.21 5.59
N GLN A 393 19.18 -17.24 6.01
CA GLN A 393 19.77 -17.26 7.36
C GLN A 393 20.82 -16.17 7.52
N VAL A 394 21.68 -15.97 6.52
CA VAL A 394 22.86 -15.09 6.59
C VAL A 394 22.68 -13.75 5.88
N ASN A 395 21.86 -13.71 4.83
CA ASN A 395 21.64 -12.50 4.02
C ASN A 395 20.33 -11.83 4.40
N VAL A 396 20.32 -11.08 5.49
CA VAL A 396 19.15 -10.31 5.94
C VAL A 396 19.42 -8.85 5.66
N ASN A 397 18.66 -8.29 4.74
CA ASN A 397 18.78 -6.88 4.38
C ASN A 397 17.47 -6.29 3.86
N GLY A 398 17.46 -4.98 3.75
CA GLY A 398 16.32 -4.21 3.27
C GLY A 398 15.58 -3.48 4.38
N THR A 399 14.41 -2.99 4.06
CA THR A 399 13.51 -2.33 5.00
C THR A 399 12.88 -3.33 5.98
N PRO A 400 12.34 -2.88 7.12
CA PRO A 400 11.77 -3.76 8.15
C PRO A 400 10.79 -4.81 7.63
N ASN A 401 9.87 -4.43 6.74
CA ASN A 401 8.89 -5.35 6.15
C ASN A 401 9.54 -6.46 5.31
N LYS A 402 10.64 -6.13 4.61
CA LYS A 402 11.41 -7.09 3.79
C LYS A 402 12.13 -8.08 4.69
N MET A 403 12.81 -7.60 5.72
CA MET A 403 13.53 -8.45 6.69
C MET A 403 12.58 -9.36 7.46
N GLN A 404 11.39 -8.84 7.86
CA GLN A 404 10.33 -9.62 8.49
C GLN A 404 9.93 -10.82 7.62
N SER A 405 9.60 -10.58 6.34
CA SER A 405 9.21 -11.64 5.41
C SER A 405 10.28 -12.71 5.23
N GLN A 406 11.56 -12.33 5.24
CA GLN A 406 12.68 -13.27 5.17
C GLN A 406 12.72 -14.21 6.39
N LYS A 407 12.52 -13.65 7.58
CA LYS A 407 12.58 -14.43 8.83
C LYS A 407 11.31 -15.25 9.09
N ILE A 408 10.13 -14.75 8.73
CA ILE A 408 8.90 -15.55 8.75
C ILE A 408 9.04 -16.79 7.88
N THR A 409 9.54 -16.62 6.66
CA THR A 409 9.74 -17.74 5.75
C THR A 409 10.76 -18.75 6.30
N LEU A 410 11.85 -18.28 6.89
CA LEU A 410 12.84 -19.14 7.51
C LEU A 410 12.25 -19.91 8.69
N LEU A 411 11.41 -19.26 9.50
CA LEU A 411 10.68 -19.89 10.60
C LEU A 411 9.76 -21.00 10.09
N HIS A 412 8.95 -20.73 9.05
CA HIS A 412 8.08 -21.73 8.41
C HIS A 412 8.90 -22.91 7.88
N ALA A 413 9.97 -22.63 7.12
CA ALA A 413 10.86 -23.69 6.62
C ALA A 413 11.40 -24.58 7.73
N SER A 414 11.69 -24.03 8.90
CA SER A 414 12.22 -24.77 10.06
C SER A 414 11.20 -25.73 10.69
N VAL A 415 9.91 -25.41 10.57
CA VAL A 415 8.82 -26.24 11.12
C VAL A 415 8.34 -27.26 10.10
N TYR A 416 8.20 -26.86 8.83
CA TYR A 416 7.70 -27.72 7.76
C TYR A 416 8.75 -28.72 7.24
N PHE A 417 10.05 -28.43 7.45
CA PHE A 417 11.15 -29.33 7.05
C PHE A 417 12.09 -29.61 8.22
N PRO A 418 11.62 -30.29 9.29
CA PRO A 418 12.46 -30.70 10.41
C PRO A 418 13.55 -31.71 9.98
N GLU A 419 13.40 -32.28 8.78
CA GLU A 419 14.37 -33.16 8.12
C GLU A 419 15.64 -32.42 7.68
N PHE A 420 15.61 -31.10 7.54
CA PHE A 420 16.85 -30.34 7.28
C PHE A 420 17.67 -30.21 8.56
N ARG A 421 18.94 -30.57 8.48
CA ARG A 421 19.86 -30.54 9.64
C ARG A 421 19.96 -29.16 10.30
N VAL A 422 19.74 -28.12 9.52
CA VAL A 422 19.82 -26.71 9.97
C VAL A 422 18.50 -26.14 10.51
N ALA A 423 17.39 -26.90 10.44
CA ALA A 423 16.07 -26.43 10.84
C ALA A 423 16.00 -25.90 12.29
N PRO A 424 16.62 -26.53 13.31
CA PRO A 424 16.60 -25.96 14.67
C PRO A 424 17.28 -24.57 14.75
N ALA A 425 18.40 -24.38 14.05
CA ALA A 425 19.10 -23.10 14.02
C ALA A 425 18.27 -22.02 13.29
N TRP A 426 17.56 -22.38 12.23
CA TRP A 426 16.63 -21.47 11.55
C TRP A 426 15.51 -21.01 12.47
N ARG A 427 14.94 -21.93 13.24
CA ARG A 427 13.85 -21.63 14.20
C ARG A 427 14.27 -20.62 15.23
N THR A 428 15.37 -20.85 15.93
CA THR A 428 15.89 -19.93 16.95
C THR A 428 16.23 -18.57 16.34
N ASN A 429 17.03 -18.56 15.27
CA ASN A 429 17.45 -17.32 14.61
C ASN A 429 16.25 -16.47 14.15
N ALA A 430 15.22 -17.10 13.56
CA ALA A 430 14.07 -16.37 13.07
C ALA A 430 13.18 -15.85 14.21
N ALA A 431 12.94 -16.65 15.25
CA ALA A 431 12.11 -16.25 16.40
C ALA A 431 12.72 -15.09 17.17
N ASP A 432 14.02 -15.16 17.44
CA ASP A 432 14.76 -14.10 18.14
C ASP A 432 14.77 -12.81 17.31
N PHE A 433 15.05 -12.92 16.00
CA PHE A 433 15.05 -11.78 15.10
C PHE A 433 13.68 -11.11 15.04
N LEU A 434 12.59 -11.87 14.84
CA LEU A 434 11.24 -11.32 14.76
C LEU A 434 10.81 -10.62 16.04
N SER A 435 11.24 -11.11 17.20
CA SER A 435 10.99 -10.45 18.48
C SER A 435 11.80 -9.15 18.64
N ALA A 436 13.04 -9.10 18.16
CA ALA A 436 13.91 -7.92 18.26
C ALA A 436 13.55 -6.83 17.23
N GLN A 437 13.14 -7.22 16.03
CA GLN A 437 12.91 -6.32 14.91
C GLN A 437 11.86 -5.24 15.19
N LEU A 438 10.83 -5.53 15.99
CA LEU A 438 9.82 -4.55 16.36
C LEU A 438 10.41 -3.30 17.01
N ASN A 439 11.45 -3.45 17.81
CA ASN A 439 12.14 -2.31 18.42
C ASN A 439 12.89 -1.48 17.37
N ASP A 440 13.53 -2.15 16.39
CA ASP A 440 14.30 -1.48 15.34
C ASP A 440 13.41 -0.77 14.31
N SER A 441 12.21 -1.29 14.05
CA SER A 441 11.25 -0.75 13.07
C SER A 441 10.29 0.28 13.63
N THR A 442 10.33 0.54 14.93
CA THR A 442 9.37 1.38 15.64
C THR A 442 10.09 2.52 16.35
N TYR A 443 9.53 3.72 16.31
CA TYR A 443 9.97 4.86 17.13
C TYR A 443 9.61 4.62 18.60
N ALA A 444 10.19 5.43 19.51
CA ALA A 444 9.91 5.30 20.93
C ALA A 444 8.43 5.54 21.27
N ASP A 445 7.78 6.44 20.55
CA ASP A 445 6.35 6.77 20.67
C ASP A 445 5.39 5.70 20.07
N GLY A 446 5.91 4.72 19.39
CA GLY A 446 5.14 3.63 18.78
C GLY A 446 4.89 3.77 17.28
N GLY A 447 5.33 4.85 16.66
CA GLY A 447 5.18 5.03 15.23
C GLY A 447 6.10 4.15 14.38
N TYR A 448 5.77 3.98 13.12
CA TYR A 448 6.45 3.08 12.18
C TYR A 448 7.48 3.82 11.33
N LYS A 449 8.70 3.31 11.24
CA LYS A 449 9.80 3.98 10.55
C LYS A 449 9.75 3.96 9.02
N GLU A 450 8.88 3.17 8.41
CA GLU A 450 8.66 3.20 6.96
C GLU A 450 7.57 4.20 6.53
N SER A 451 6.85 4.80 7.49
CA SER A 451 5.99 5.98 7.30
C SER A 451 4.84 5.83 6.31
N THR A 452 4.20 4.67 6.22
CA THR A 452 2.97 4.50 5.44
C THR A 452 2.02 3.48 6.05
N ASP A 453 0.71 3.71 5.88
CA ASP A 453 -0.32 2.83 6.44
C ASP A 453 -0.38 1.48 5.73
N ALA A 454 -0.14 1.43 4.41
CA ALA A 454 -0.15 0.19 3.65
C ALA A 454 0.97 -0.76 4.07
N TYR A 455 2.19 -0.23 4.22
CA TYR A 455 3.32 -1.03 4.68
C TYR A 455 3.15 -1.44 6.14
N LEU A 456 2.67 -0.54 7.01
CA LEU A 456 2.40 -0.85 8.41
C LEU A 456 1.32 -1.93 8.54
N ARG A 457 0.21 -1.81 7.81
CA ARG A 457 -0.83 -2.84 7.77
C ARG A 457 -0.28 -4.19 7.33
N GLY A 458 0.50 -4.19 6.24
CA GLY A 458 1.15 -5.41 5.74
C GLY A 458 2.08 -6.03 6.77
N TYR A 459 2.86 -5.20 7.44
CA TYR A 459 3.78 -5.58 8.51
C TYR A 459 3.04 -6.21 9.71
N LEU A 460 2.00 -5.55 10.20
CA LEU A 460 1.19 -6.03 11.33
C LEU A 460 0.44 -7.32 10.99
N ARG A 461 -0.13 -7.46 9.79
CA ARG A 461 -0.79 -8.70 9.35
C ARG A 461 0.15 -9.88 9.36
N GLN A 462 1.40 -9.68 8.91
CA GLN A 462 2.41 -10.74 8.99
C GLN A 462 2.72 -11.11 10.45
N TYR A 463 2.70 -10.15 11.40
CA TYR A 463 2.85 -10.46 12.81
C TYR A 463 1.65 -11.20 13.39
N VAL A 464 0.42 -10.87 12.99
CA VAL A 464 -0.77 -11.67 13.36
C VAL A 464 -0.55 -13.14 13.01
N ASP A 465 -0.20 -13.39 11.75
CA ASP A 465 -0.06 -14.75 11.24
C ASP A 465 1.14 -15.47 11.90
N VAL A 466 2.29 -14.83 12.02
CA VAL A 466 3.49 -15.47 12.56
C VAL A 466 3.43 -15.66 14.07
N VAL A 467 2.85 -14.75 14.84
CA VAL A 467 2.70 -14.94 16.29
C VAL A 467 1.70 -16.04 16.59
N ALA A 468 0.59 -16.12 15.82
CA ALA A 468 -0.34 -17.24 15.92
C ALA A 468 0.33 -18.57 15.56
N PHE A 469 1.15 -18.59 14.50
CA PHE A 469 1.97 -19.74 14.12
C PHE A 469 2.96 -20.12 15.23
N MET A 470 3.69 -19.16 15.80
CA MET A 470 4.64 -19.39 16.90
C MET A 470 3.94 -20.01 18.12
N ARG A 471 2.80 -19.42 18.54
CA ARG A 471 2.00 -19.94 19.67
C ARG A 471 1.57 -21.38 19.45
N ARG A 472 1.03 -21.71 18.25
CA ARG A 472 0.58 -23.05 17.90
C ARG A 472 1.71 -24.07 17.93
N ASN A 473 2.93 -23.66 17.59
CA ASN A 473 4.11 -24.52 17.51
C ASN A 473 5.00 -24.45 18.75
N GLY A 474 4.55 -23.88 19.86
CA GLY A 474 5.29 -23.76 21.11
C GLY A 474 6.55 -22.89 21.02
N ILE A 475 6.57 -21.92 20.10
CA ILE A 475 7.69 -20.98 19.89
C ILE A 475 7.38 -19.68 20.60
N THR A 476 8.31 -19.20 21.42
CA THR A 476 8.11 -17.98 22.22
C THR A 476 8.25 -16.73 21.36
N PHE A 477 7.30 -15.77 21.55
CA PHE A 477 7.38 -14.42 21.04
C PHE A 477 7.40 -13.42 22.20
N THR A 478 8.45 -12.59 22.30
CA THR A 478 8.71 -11.76 23.49
C THR A 478 8.31 -10.30 23.35
N ALA A 479 7.96 -9.83 22.14
CA ALA A 479 7.71 -8.42 21.84
C ALA A 479 6.22 -8.03 21.78
N THR A 480 5.35 -8.72 22.54
CA THR A 480 3.88 -8.49 22.50
C THR A 480 3.50 -7.05 22.87
N ALA A 481 4.17 -6.43 23.84
CA ALA A 481 3.88 -5.05 24.26
C ALA A 481 4.19 -4.05 23.13
N LYS A 482 5.32 -4.25 22.43
CA LYS A 482 5.70 -3.40 21.29
C LYS A 482 4.76 -3.59 20.09
N LEU A 483 4.30 -4.81 19.85
CA LEU A 483 3.31 -5.11 18.82
C LEU A 483 1.99 -4.38 19.08
N ARG A 484 1.52 -4.39 20.35
CA ARG A 484 0.33 -3.63 20.76
C ARG A 484 0.50 -2.13 20.52
N GLN A 485 1.63 -1.56 20.93
CA GLN A 485 1.92 -0.13 20.75
C GLN A 485 1.86 0.27 19.27
N LEU A 486 2.50 -0.50 18.40
CA LEU A 486 2.50 -0.27 16.96
C LEU A 486 1.11 -0.45 16.33
N SER A 487 0.31 -1.40 16.83
CA SER A 487 -1.07 -1.62 16.40
C SER A 487 -1.98 -0.45 16.74
N ARG A 488 -1.81 0.13 17.93
CA ARG A 488 -2.55 1.32 18.36
C ARG A 488 -2.16 2.57 17.58
N PHE A 489 -0.89 2.70 17.19
CA PHE A 489 -0.46 3.77 16.27
C PHE A 489 -1.23 3.71 14.94
N LEU A 490 -1.34 2.52 14.31
CA LEU A 490 -2.14 2.37 13.08
C LEU A 490 -3.64 2.67 13.32
N MET A 491 -4.16 2.26 14.50
CA MET A 491 -5.55 2.54 14.88
C MET A 491 -5.82 4.04 14.96
N ASP A 492 -4.94 4.80 15.59
CA ASP A 492 -5.09 6.24 15.73
C ASP A 492 -5.03 6.97 14.40
N GLN A 493 -4.20 6.49 13.45
CA GLN A 493 -4.14 7.06 12.10
C GLN A 493 -5.38 6.76 11.25
N SER A 494 -6.11 5.68 11.53
CA SER A 494 -7.28 5.31 10.74
C SER A 494 -8.41 6.33 10.86
N TYR A 495 -9.15 6.55 9.76
CA TYR A 495 -10.40 7.30 9.82
C TYR A 495 -11.43 6.63 10.75
N PRO A 496 -12.40 7.37 11.29
CA PRO A 496 -13.48 6.81 12.09
C PRO A 496 -14.28 5.69 11.41
N SER A 497 -14.28 5.65 10.08
CA SER A 497 -14.86 4.56 9.27
C SER A 497 -14.06 3.25 9.33
N GLY A 498 -12.85 3.25 9.90
CA GLY A 498 -11.95 2.10 9.93
C GLY A 498 -11.09 1.93 8.67
N TYR A 499 -11.07 2.91 7.78
CA TYR A 499 -10.18 2.96 6.61
C TYR A 499 -8.92 3.76 6.93
N GLY A 500 -7.77 3.34 6.39
CA GLY A 500 -6.54 4.11 6.45
C GLY A 500 -6.55 5.26 5.43
N PRO A 501 -6.00 6.44 5.76
CA PRO A 501 -5.68 7.44 4.75
C PRO A 501 -4.62 6.91 3.78
N ALA A 502 -4.66 7.36 2.52
CA ALA A 502 -3.72 6.93 1.49
C ALA A 502 -2.35 7.64 1.62
N TYR A 503 -1.81 7.74 2.81
CA TYR A 503 -0.65 8.53 3.14
C TYR A 503 0.67 7.91 2.65
N GLY A 504 1.52 8.70 1.98
CA GLY A 504 2.79 8.26 1.40
C GLY A 504 2.60 7.19 0.32
N ASP A 505 3.50 6.22 0.24
CA ASP A 505 3.39 5.08 -0.67
C ASP A 505 2.27 4.11 -0.22
N SER A 506 1.05 4.62 -0.11
CA SER A 506 -0.14 3.90 0.36
C SER A 506 -1.33 4.10 -0.55
N ASP A 507 -2.36 3.32 -0.29
CA ASP A 507 -3.70 3.45 -0.83
C ASP A 507 -4.73 3.44 0.32
N SER A 508 -5.98 3.77 0.03
CA SER A 508 -7.05 3.74 1.03
C SER A 508 -7.46 2.29 1.33
N LEU A 509 -7.13 1.80 2.51
CA LEU A 509 -7.28 0.41 2.90
C LEU A 509 -8.33 0.25 4.02
N ASP A 510 -9.16 -0.77 3.91
CA ASP A 510 -9.97 -1.24 5.04
C ASP A 510 -9.07 -1.94 6.07
N LEU A 511 -8.96 -1.33 7.25
CA LEU A 511 -8.11 -1.80 8.34
C LEU A 511 -8.87 -2.62 9.39
N ARG A 512 -10.22 -2.66 9.34
CA ARG A 512 -11.07 -3.28 10.37
C ARG A 512 -10.71 -4.72 10.64
N SER A 513 -10.60 -5.55 9.60
CA SER A 513 -10.22 -6.95 9.78
C SER A 513 -8.81 -7.14 10.35
N THR A 514 -7.93 -6.17 10.18
CA THR A 514 -6.58 -6.18 10.79
C THR A 514 -6.67 -5.85 12.27
N PHE A 515 -7.46 -4.85 12.64
CA PHE A 515 -7.67 -4.49 14.06
C PHE A 515 -8.40 -5.59 14.83
N GLU A 516 -9.43 -6.22 14.24
CA GLU A 516 -10.13 -7.35 14.85
C GLU A 516 -9.16 -8.48 15.19
N LYS A 517 -8.35 -8.94 14.22
CA LYS A 517 -7.36 -10.00 14.44
C LYS A 517 -6.26 -9.62 15.43
N LEU A 518 -5.81 -8.36 15.42
CA LEU A 518 -4.83 -7.87 16.39
C LEU A 518 -5.45 -7.78 17.79
N GLY A 519 -6.70 -7.33 17.88
CA GLY A 519 -7.45 -7.27 19.13
C GLY A 519 -7.60 -8.66 19.78
N GLU A 520 -7.99 -9.66 18.99
CA GLU A 520 -8.05 -11.07 19.42
C GLU A 520 -6.66 -11.61 19.82
N LEU A 521 -5.64 -11.39 18.99
CA LEU A 521 -4.29 -11.88 19.24
C LEU A 521 -3.66 -11.29 20.49
N LEU A 522 -3.88 -9.99 20.73
CA LEU A 522 -3.26 -9.22 21.80
C LEU A 522 -4.15 -9.09 23.06
N ASP A 523 -5.38 -9.58 23.00
CA ASP A 523 -6.38 -9.34 24.04
C ASP A 523 -6.51 -7.82 24.32
N ASP A 524 -6.80 -7.06 23.24
CA ASP A 524 -6.89 -5.61 23.27
C ASP A 524 -8.30 -5.14 22.89
N PRO A 525 -9.12 -4.72 23.88
CA PRO A 525 -10.52 -4.38 23.66
C PRO A 525 -10.73 -3.11 22.81
N GLU A 526 -9.77 -2.17 22.77
CA GLU A 526 -9.88 -0.97 21.95
C GLU A 526 -9.70 -1.30 20.46
N LEU A 527 -8.71 -2.16 20.14
CA LEU A 527 -8.53 -2.67 18.77
C LEU A 527 -9.76 -3.48 18.30
N LEU A 528 -10.37 -4.29 19.17
CA LEU A 528 -11.61 -5.00 18.88
C LEU A 528 -12.76 -4.05 18.58
N TYR A 529 -12.90 -2.97 19.37
CA TYR A 529 -13.95 -1.98 19.16
C TYR A 529 -13.86 -1.36 17.76
N VAL A 530 -12.69 -0.89 17.38
CA VAL A 530 -12.47 -0.27 16.04
C VAL A 530 -12.61 -1.31 14.93
N GLY A 531 -12.03 -2.50 15.10
CA GLY A 531 -12.11 -3.60 14.13
C GLY A 531 -13.53 -4.07 13.84
N THR A 532 -14.38 -4.12 14.88
CA THR A 532 -15.78 -4.56 14.77
C THR A 532 -16.76 -3.40 14.55
N SER A 533 -16.29 -2.17 14.36
CA SER A 533 -17.11 -0.96 14.26
C SER A 533 -18.06 -0.80 15.46
N GLY A 534 -17.54 -0.97 16.68
CA GLY A 534 -18.25 -0.81 17.94
C GLY A 534 -19.13 -1.98 18.37
N LYS A 535 -19.11 -3.12 17.66
CA LYS A 535 -19.96 -4.28 18.00
C LYS A 535 -19.38 -5.12 19.14
N SER A 536 -18.07 -5.07 19.34
CA SER A 536 -17.34 -5.80 20.39
C SER A 536 -16.18 -4.97 20.90
N GLY A 537 -15.71 -5.25 22.11
CA GLY A 537 -14.61 -4.51 22.72
C GLY A 537 -15.06 -3.28 23.50
N GLU A 538 -14.14 -2.37 23.75
CA GLU A 538 -14.34 -1.14 24.52
C GLU A 538 -13.92 0.06 23.68
N LYS A 539 -14.74 1.11 23.66
CA LYS A 539 -14.44 2.37 22.97
C LYS A 539 -13.13 2.95 23.51
N PRO A 540 -12.16 3.33 22.62
CA PRO A 540 -10.94 3.96 23.08
C PRO A 540 -11.20 5.19 23.94
N ALA A 541 -10.46 5.30 25.05
CA ALA A 541 -10.65 6.36 26.03
C ALA A 541 -10.14 7.73 25.52
N HIS A 542 -9.13 7.72 24.63
CA HIS A 542 -8.61 8.93 24.00
C HIS A 542 -9.31 9.19 22.65
N THR A 543 -9.27 10.45 22.21
CA THR A 543 -9.72 10.86 20.88
C THR A 543 -8.56 11.29 20.02
N SER A 544 -7.68 12.13 20.52
CA SER A 544 -6.57 12.73 19.76
C SER A 544 -5.23 12.20 20.24
N ALA A 545 -4.23 12.16 19.37
CA ALA A 545 -2.94 11.54 19.67
C ALA A 545 -1.76 12.35 19.10
N LEU A 546 -0.65 12.37 19.85
CA LEU A 546 0.62 12.97 19.45
C LEU A 546 1.71 11.92 19.44
N TYR A 547 2.40 11.84 18.31
CA TYR A 547 3.56 10.98 18.08
C TYR A 547 4.78 11.87 17.76
N PRO A 548 5.49 12.37 18.79
CA PRO A 548 6.54 13.36 18.60
C PRO A 548 7.78 12.84 17.89
N ASP A 549 8.16 11.58 18.13
CA ASP A 549 9.31 10.95 17.47
C ASP A 549 8.99 10.60 16.02
N THR A 550 7.75 10.16 15.75
CA THR A 550 7.20 9.90 14.41
C THR A 550 6.86 11.20 13.68
N ARG A 551 6.62 12.30 14.42
CA ARG A 551 6.22 13.62 13.91
C ARG A 551 4.84 13.64 13.28
N VAL A 552 3.89 13.02 13.93
CA VAL A 552 2.48 12.96 13.53
C VAL A 552 1.60 13.47 14.68
N ALA A 553 0.62 14.31 14.35
CA ALA A 553 -0.45 14.68 15.27
C ALA A 553 -1.81 14.39 14.64
N ILE A 554 -2.72 13.92 15.46
CA ILE A 554 -4.06 13.52 15.08
C ILE A 554 -5.04 14.22 16.01
N SER A 555 -6.00 14.94 15.43
CA SER A 555 -7.18 15.47 16.11
C SER A 555 -8.41 14.66 15.71
N ARG A 556 -9.22 14.28 16.67
CA ARG A 556 -10.40 13.44 16.45
C ARG A 556 -11.52 13.84 17.42
N SER A 557 -12.75 14.01 16.93
CA SER A 557 -13.91 14.29 17.82
C SER A 557 -14.47 13.02 18.47
N GLY A 558 -14.24 11.86 17.89
CA GLY A 558 -14.73 10.58 18.43
C GLY A 558 -14.35 9.39 17.55
N TRP A 559 -15.01 8.24 17.78
CA TRP A 559 -14.71 6.95 17.14
C TRP A 559 -15.88 6.38 16.34
N THR A 560 -16.91 7.16 16.05
CA THR A 560 -18.02 6.75 15.18
C THR A 560 -17.80 7.26 13.77
N ALA A 561 -18.43 6.64 12.78
CA ALA A 561 -18.23 7.02 11.37
C ALA A 561 -18.56 8.49 11.06
N ASP A 562 -19.42 9.12 11.85
CA ASP A 562 -19.80 10.53 11.69
C ASP A 562 -18.79 11.51 12.34
N ASP A 563 -17.91 11.01 13.20
CA ASP A 563 -16.93 11.85 13.88
C ASP A 563 -15.85 12.38 12.92
N SER A 564 -15.24 13.50 13.32
CA SER A 564 -14.19 14.13 12.54
C SER A 564 -12.80 13.55 12.86
N HIS A 565 -11.91 13.60 11.87
CA HIS A 565 -10.51 13.24 12.00
C HIS A 565 -9.66 14.16 11.11
N LEU A 566 -8.63 14.73 11.69
CA LEU A 566 -7.64 15.54 10.99
C LEU A 566 -6.25 15.09 11.41
N ARG A 567 -5.39 14.81 10.43
CA ARG A 567 -4.00 14.42 10.65
C ARG A 567 -3.07 15.46 10.04
N ILE A 568 -2.04 15.85 10.79
CA ILE A 568 -0.90 16.60 10.29
C ILE A 568 0.34 15.71 10.33
N ASN A 569 1.12 15.82 9.27
CA ASN A 569 2.30 15.03 9.03
C ASN A 569 3.56 15.90 8.92
N ALA A 570 4.64 15.48 9.55
CA ALA A 570 6.00 15.93 9.32
C ALA A 570 6.98 14.74 9.33
N ASP A 571 6.47 13.57 9.00
CA ASP A 571 7.20 12.30 8.98
C ASP A 571 8.17 12.21 7.79
N ARG A 572 9.26 11.44 7.95
CA ARG A 572 10.41 11.36 7.02
C ARG A 572 10.89 9.93 6.79
N GLY A 573 10.00 8.98 6.83
CA GLY A 573 10.33 7.59 6.56
C GLY A 573 10.67 7.32 5.09
N ASN A 574 11.07 6.10 4.81
CA ASN A 574 11.53 5.69 3.48
C ASN A 574 10.47 5.76 2.38
N HIS A 575 9.20 5.80 2.76
CA HIS A 575 8.03 5.81 1.88
C HIS A 575 7.19 7.08 2.03
N SER A 576 7.74 8.13 2.69
CA SER A 576 7.11 9.44 2.75
C SER A 576 7.32 10.21 1.44
N HIS A 577 6.43 11.14 1.18
CA HIS A 577 6.49 12.06 0.06
C HIS A 577 7.01 13.44 0.50
N PRO A 578 7.21 14.41 -0.40
CA PRO A 578 7.55 15.79 -0.02
C PRO A 578 6.29 16.54 0.47
N ASP A 579 5.71 16.10 1.58
CA ASP A 579 4.39 16.43 2.09
C ASP A 579 4.40 16.90 3.55
N GLU A 580 5.53 17.39 4.05
CA GLU A 580 5.60 17.89 5.43
C GLU A 580 4.58 19.00 5.67
N LEU A 581 3.89 18.91 6.80
CA LEU A 581 2.75 19.72 7.23
C LEU A 581 1.48 19.54 6.37
N ALA A 582 1.42 18.55 5.50
CA ALA A 582 0.18 18.23 4.81
C ALA A 582 -0.92 17.82 5.79
N ILE A 583 -2.15 18.18 5.44
CA ILE A 583 -3.36 17.85 6.19
C ILE A 583 -4.16 16.81 5.41
N THR A 584 -4.56 15.74 6.09
CA THR A 584 -5.69 14.91 5.66
C THR A 584 -6.87 15.14 6.61
N ALA A 585 -8.09 15.23 6.06
CA ALA A 585 -9.29 15.51 6.84
C ALA A 585 -10.47 14.62 6.44
N TYR A 586 -11.20 14.18 7.44
CA TYR A 586 -12.38 13.33 7.33
C TYR A 586 -13.48 13.85 8.24
N ALA A 587 -14.71 13.83 7.79
CA ALA A 587 -15.90 14.05 8.63
C ALA A 587 -17.15 13.44 8.01
N TYR A 588 -18.12 13.10 8.85
CA TYR A 588 -19.46 12.66 8.44
C TYR A 588 -19.46 11.54 7.40
N GLY A 589 -18.62 10.54 7.61
CA GLY A 589 -18.62 9.33 6.80
C GLY A 589 -17.66 9.30 5.61
N ARG A 590 -16.91 10.39 5.31
CA ARG A 590 -15.99 10.40 4.17
C ARG A 590 -14.73 11.23 4.35
N PRO A 591 -13.62 10.88 3.63
CA PRO A 591 -12.49 11.79 3.46
C PRO A 591 -12.91 13.03 2.67
N LEU A 592 -12.65 14.22 3.22
CA LEU A 592 -12.92 15.51 2.59
C LEU A 592 -11.67 16.09 1.94
N LEU A 593 -10.52 15.88 2.59
CA LEU A 593 -9.18 16.16 2.08
C LEU A 593 -8.37 14.86 2.22
N PRO A 594 -8.44 13.94 1.25
CA PRO A 594 -7.60 12.74 1.26
C PRO A 594 -6.14 13.09 0.95
N ASP A 595 -5.20 12.23 1.31
CA ASP A 595 -3.91 12.20 0.63
C ASP A 595 -4.05 11.56 -0.74
N MET A 596 -3.20 11.97 -1.68
CA MET A 596 -3.35 11.55 -3.08
C MET A 596 -2.82 10.14 -3.37
N GLY A 597 -2.08 9.53 -2.45
CA GLY A 597 -1.64 8.15 -2.50
C GLY A 597 -0.60 7.84 -3.58
N THR A 598 -0.41 6.55 -3.81
CA THR A 598 0.53 6.03 -4.82
C THR A 598 -0.10 4.85 -5.57
N PHE A 599 0.02 4.83 -6.90
CA PHE A 599 -0.51 3.72 -7.71
C PHE A 599 0.57 2.86 -8.36
N THR A 600 1.80 3.34 -8.52
CA THR A 600 2.92 2.58 -9.08
C THR A 600 4.26 3.23 -8.76
N TYR A 601 5.34 2.44 -8.83
CA TYR A 601 6.74 2.92 -8.76
C TYR A 601 7.38 3.14 -10.13
N SER A 602 6.60 3.04 -11.20
CA SER A 602 7.10 3.20 -12.57
C SER A 602 7.56 4.62 -12.88
N THR A 603 8.10 4.81 -14.09
CA THR A 603 8.51 6.13 -14.60
C THR A 603 7.35 6.98 -15.12
N ASP A 604 6.09 6.55 -14.95
CA ASP A 604 4.88 7.30 -15.29
C ASP A 604 4.92 8.71 -14.68
N ALA A 605 4.61 9.71 -15.49
CA ALA A 605 4.65 11.10 -15.06
C ALA A 605 3.69 11.41 -13.90
N ARG A 606 2.51 10.76 -13.88
CA ARG A 606 1.51 10.89 -12.81
C ARG A 606 2.02 10.30 -11.49
N ALA A 607 2.72 9.15 -11.56
CA ALA A 607 3.35 8.53 -10.40
C ALA A 607 4.48 9.40 -9.83
N LYS A 608 5.26 10.06 -10.70
CA LYS A 608 6.28 11.02 -10.28
C LYS A 608 5.67 12.25 -9.63
N TRP A 609 4.60 12.78 -10.21
CA TRP A 609 3.89 13.93 -9.64
C TRP A 609 3.39 13.61 -8.23
N LEU A 610 2.68 12.49 -8.04
CA LEU A 610 2.15 12.05 -6.74
C LEU A 610 3.24 11.87 -5.68
N ARG A 611 4.39 11.34 -6.06
CA ARG A 611 5.41 10.89 -5.09
C ARG A 611 6.57 11.87 -4.90
N LEU A 612 6.81 12.77 -5.83
CA LEU A 612 8.03 13.57 -5.87
C LEU A 612 7.78 15.08 -5.86
N THR A 613 6.51 15.53 -5.82
CA THR A 613 6.19 16.95 -5.80
C THR A 613 5.40 17.32 -4.56
N THR A 614 5.68 18.50 -4.00
CA THR A 614 4.89 19.07 -2.90
C THR A 614 3.52 19.56 -3.40
N GLU A 615 3.46 19.96 -4.66
CA GLU A 615 2.22 20.35 -5.34
C GLU A 615 1.11 19.28 -5.18
N ALA A 616 1.47 17.98 -5.10
CA ALA A 616 0.52 16.87 -4.99
C ALA A 616 -0.13 16.71 -3.60
N HIS A 617 0.17 17.59 -2.63
CA HIS A 617 -0.27 17.40 -1.24
C HIS A 617 -0.93 18.66 -0.67
N SER A 618 -1.82 18.49 0.33
CA SER A 618 -2.54 19.60 0.99
C SER A 618 -1.63 20.34 1.99
N THR A 619 -0.60 20.98 1.45
CA THR A 619 0.41 21.78 2.17
C THR A 619 0.78 23.03 1.39
N ILE A 620 1.87 23.70 1.74
CA ILE A 620 2.38 24.89 1.02
C ILE A 620 3.63 24.52 0.23
N GLU A 621 3.61 24.78 -1.06
CA GLU A 621 4.79 24.78 -1.93
C GLU A 621 5.37 26.18 -2.04
N ILE A 622 6.71 26.30 -2.12
CA ILE A 622 7.41 27.57 -2.18
C ILE A 622 8.31 27.62 -3.41
N ASP A 623 8.16 28.69 -4.23
CA ASP A 623 8.95 28.94 -5.44
C ASP A 623 8.90 27.75 -6.44
N ASP A 624 7.79 27.04 -6.53
CA ASP A 624 7.58 25.88 -7.40
C ASP A 624 8.65 24.77 -7.18
N GLN A 625 9.12 24.61 -5.95
CA GLN A 625 10.13 23.62 -5.59
C GLN A 625 9.58 22.61 -4.59
N PRO A 626 9.81 21.32 -4.80
CA PRO A 626 9.41 20.32 -3.84
C PRO A 626 10.19 20.48 -2.53
N GLN A 627 9.56 20.11 -1.44
CA GLN A 627 10.20 20.01 -0.15
C GLN A 627 11.36 19.00 -0.19
N THR A 628 12.44 19.33 0.50
CA THR A 628 13.59 18.45 0.67
C THR A 628 13.60 17.91 2.09
N SER A 629 13.91 16.61 2.26
CA SER A 629 14.01 16.04 3.59
C SER A 629 15.11 16.73 4.41
N THR A 630 14.73 17.40 5.51
CA THR A 630 15.67 18.02 6.46
C THR A 630 15.50 17.40 7.85
N ALA A 631 16.50 17.61 8.73
CA ALA A 631 16.38 17.15 10.12
C ALA A 631 15.57 18.13 11.00
N ALA A 632 15.32 19.35 10.53
CA ALA A 632 14.68 20.40 11.31
C ALA A 632 13.16 20.43 11.10
N GLY A 633 12.41 20.67 12.18
CA GLY A 633 10.95 20.73 12.18
C GLY A 633 10.29 19.51 12.83
N GLY A 634 8.98 19.48 12.78
CA GLY A 634 8.13 18.45 13.37
C GLY A 634 6.87 19.03 14.03
N ILE A 635 6.21 18.19 14.83
CA ILE A 635 5.05 18.64 15.62
C ILE A 635 5.56 19.31 16.90
N SER A 636 5.26 20.58 17.09
CA SER A 636 5.72 21.34 18.25
C SER A 636 4.86 21.10 19.49
N HIS A 637 3.56 20.92 19.31
CA HIS A 637 2.60 20.62 20.39
C HIS A 637 1.27 20.10 19.86
N LEU A 638 0.58 19.36 20.71
CA LEU A 638 -0.84 19.07 20.64
C LEU A 638 -1.46 19.42 22.01
N ILE A 639 -2.40 20.32 22.02
CA ILE A 639 -3.24 20.63 23.18
C ILE A 639 -4.59 19.98 22.91
N THR A 640 -5.04 19.13 23.82
CA THR A 640 -6.31 18.41 23.73
C THR A 640 -7.27 18.85 24.83
N ASN A 641 -8.52 19.07 24.45
CA ASN A 641 -9.62 19.39 25.34
C ASN A 641 -10.88 18.66 24.82
N PRO A 642 -11.86 18.29 25.65
CA PRO A 642 -13.08 17.66 25.16
C PRO A 642 -13.84 18.42 24.07
N ALA A 643 -13.66 19.73 23.95
CA ALA A 643 -14.32 20.55 22.95
C ALA A 643 -13.44 20.89 21.72
N PHE A 644 -12.11 20.79 21.85
CA PHE A 644 -11.20 21.22 20.79
C PHE A 644 -9.80 20.61 20.91
N ASP A 645 -9.07 20.66 19.81
CA ASP A 645 -7.63 20.42 19.80
C ASP A 645 -6.90 21.61 19.15
N VAL A 646 -5.65 21.87 19.58
CA VAL A 646 -4.74 22.78 18.92
C VAL A 646 -3.45 22.06 18.58
N ILE A 647 -3.13 22.01 17.28
CA ILE A 647 -1.88 21.42 16.78
C ILE A 647 -0.97 22.58 16.33
N GLY A 648 0.29 22.52 16.73
CA GLY A 648 1.36 23.35 16.18
C GLY A 648 2.42 22.48 15.53
N ALA A 649 2.85 22.85 14.32
CA ALA A 649 3.86 22.16 13.56
C ALA A 649 4.75 23.12 12.78
N ASN A 650 5.94 22.69 12.40
CA ASN A 650 6.83 23.50 11.57
C ASN A 650 7.77 22.62 10.74
N THR A 651 8.25 23.18 9.61
CA THR A 651 9.28 22.55 8.78
C THR A 651 10.23 23.59 8.19
N GLU A 652 11.48 23.16 7.93
CA GLU A 652 12.48 23.88 7.17
C GLU A 652 12.82 23.17 5.84
N SER A 653 11.97 22.22 5.43
CA SER A 653 12.14 21.42 4.21
C SER A 653 11.87 22.21 2.93
N SER A 654 11.16 23.33 3.02
CA SER A 654 10.83 24.17 1.86
C SER A 654 11.99 25.06 1.45
N ALA A 655 12.07 25.37 0.17
CA ALA A 655 13.15 26.12 -0.46
C ALA A 655 13.43 27.48 0.22
N GLY A 656 14.41 27.54 1.11
CA GLY A 656 14.88 28.77 1.75
C GLY A 656 13.89 29.47 2.66
N ALA A 657 12.86 28.78 3.17
CA ALA A 657 11.89 29.34 4.09
C ALA A 657 11.46 28.33 5.17
N ARG A 658 11.17 28.83 6.36
CA ARG A 658 10.52 28.07 7.43
C ARG A 658 9.00 28.22 7.28
N HIS A 659 8.31 27.10 7.22
CA HIS A 659 6.86 27.02 7.28
C HIS A 659 6.41 26.61 8.68
N GLU A 660 5.56 27.38 9.31
CA GLU A 660 4.92 27.09 10.59
C GLU A 660 3.40 27.00 10.38
N ARG A 661 2.78 25.91 10.84
CA ARG A 661 1.34 25.68 10.72
C ARG A 661 0.72 25.49 12.10
N SER A 662 -0.40 26.14 12.34
CA SER A 662 -1.24 25.93 13.52
C SER A 662 -2.66 25.57 13.10
N VAL A 663 -3.24 24.55 13.71
CA VAL A 663 -4.62 24.16 13.46
C VAL A 663 -5.39 24.19 14.76
N LEU A 664 -6.48 24.97 14.79
CA LEU A 664 -7.56 24.81 15.75
C LEU A 664 -8.58 23.84 15.16
N SER A 665 -8.87 22.76 15.87
CA SER A 665 -9.89 21.78 15.51
C SER A 665 -10.99 21.81 16.56
N LEU A 666 -12.15 22.37 16.26
CA LEU A 666 -13.34 22.28 17.13
C LEU A 666 -14.04 20.95 16.87
N HIS A 667 -14.33 20.22 17.92
CA HIS A 667 -15.03 18.94 17.84
C HIS A 667 -16.49 19.08 17.37
N SER A 668 -17.00 20.33 17.31
CA SER A 668 -18.29 20.67 16.71
C SER A 668 -18.27 20.71 15.17
N GLY A 669 -17.10 20.56 14.52
CA GLY A 669 -16.99 20.44 13.06
C GLY A 669 -16.43 21.66 12.35
N LEU A 670 -15.52 22.41 12.97
CA LEU A 670 -14.83 23.54 12.37
C LEU A 670 -13.32 23.35 12.52
N TRP A 671 -12.56 23.63 11.45
CA TRP A 671 -11.09 23.72 11.52
C TRP A 671 -10.62 25.11 11.05
N VAL A 672 -9.69 25.71 11.77
CA VAL A 672 -8.99 26.93 11.35
C VAL A 672 -7.51 26.59 11.18
N VAL A 673 -7.03 26.71 9.95
CA VAL A 673 -5.62 26.49 9.59
C VAL A 673 -4.94 27.85 9.41
N SER A 674 -3.94 28.10 10.22
CA SER A 674 -3.11 29.30 10.14
C SER A 674 -1.68 28.92 9.79
N ASP A 675 -1.17 29.43 8.68
CA ASP A 675 0.20 29.25 8.21
C ASP A 675 1.00 30.54 8.31
N ARG A 676 2.25 30.42 8.77
CA ARG A 676 3.22 31.51 8.74
C ARG A 676 4.47 31.08 8.00
N LEU A 677 4.87 31.89 7.02
CA LEU A 677 6.02 31.64 6.16
C LEU A 677 7.11 32.67 6.44
N LYS A 678 8.30 32.18 6.73
CA LYS A 678 9.46 32.96 7.14
C LYS A 678 10.62 32.68 6.20
N PRO A 679 10.75 33.45 5.09
CA PRO A 679 11.86 33.23 4.17
C PRO A 679 13.19 33.69 4.81
N VAL A 680 14.28 33.05 4.39
CA VAL A 680 15.64 33.42 4.75
C VAL A 680 16.01 34.73 4.04
N ASP A 681 15.69 34.85 2.76
CA ASP A 681 15.85 36.08 1.98
C ASP A 681 14.55 36.90 2.06
N THR A 682 14.54 37.93 2.87
CA THR A 682 13.38 38.79 3.11
C THR A 682 13.18 39.89 2.06
N VAL A 683 14.06 40.01 1.06
CA VAL A 683 13.98 40.97 -0.02
C VAL A 683 13.45 40.35 -1.31
N LYS A 684 13.80 39.11 -1.55
CA LYS A 684 13.34 38.33 -2.71
C LYS A 684 11.81 38.18 -2.66
N GLN A 685 11.17 38.35 -3.81
CA GLN A 685 9.78 37.97 -3.98
C GLN A 685 9.73 36.44 -4.03
N HIS A 686 8.97 35.84 -3.12
CA HIS A 686 8.71 34.41 -3.08
C HIS A 686 7.27 34.14 -3.53
N ARG A 687 7.08 33.06 -4.28
CA ARG A 687 5.77 32.55 -4.63
C ARG A 687 5.40 31.46 -3.63
N TYR A 688 4.33 31.64 -2.91
CA TYR A 688 3.78 30.71 -1.95
C TYR A 688 2.46 30.17 -2.48
N GLU A 689 2.30 28.84 -2.53
CA GLU A 689 1.11 28.15 -3.04
C GLU A 689 0.57 27.19 -1.99
N GLN A 690 -0.61 27.51 -1.44
CA GLN A 690 -1.34 26.65 -0.52
C GLN A 690 -2.29 25.77 -1.34
N ASN A 691 -2.10 24.46 -1.29
CA ASN A 691 -2.86 23.47 -2.04
C ASN A 691 -3.85 22.70 -1.15
N TRP A 692 -5.04 22.40 -1.71
CA TRP A 692 -6.07 21.60 -1.06
C TRP A 692 -6.60 20.57 -2.05
N HIS A 693 -6.35 19.30 -1.80
CA HIS A 693 -6.60 18.19 -2.69
C HIS A 693 -7.93 17.48 -2.41
N PHE A 694 -8.61 17.08 -3.46
CA PHE A 694 -9.92 16.43 -3.39
C PHE A 694 -9.90 15.05 -4.04
N ALA A 695 -10.82 14.17 -3.62
CA ALA A 695 -11.12 12.94 -4.33
C ALA A 695 -11.71 13.25 -5.72
N ALA A 696 -11.63 12.29 -6.64
CA ALA A 696 -12.05 12.48 -8.04
C ALA A 696 -13.53 12.88 -8.21
N ASP A 697 -14.40 12.43 -7.29
CA ASP A 697 -15.85 12.69 -7.30
C ASP A 697 -16.27 13.96 -6.53
N ALA A 698 -15.32 14.77 -6.06
CA ALA A 698 -15.61 15.93 -5.21
C ALA A 698 -16.27 17.11 -5.92
N ASN A 699 -16.15 17.22 -7.26
CA ASN A 699 -16.70 18.30 -8.08
C ASN A 699 -16.51 19.70 -7.46
N PRO A 700 -15.27 20.13 -7.19
CA PRO A 700 -15.04 21.40 -6.52
C PRO A 700 -15.35 22.61 -7.43
N SER A 701 -15.76 23.73 -6.80
CA SER A 701 -15.96 25.00 -7.46
C SER A 701 -15.43 26.16 -6.61
N ILE A 702 -14.90 27.22 -7.24
CA ILE A 702 -14.46 28.45 -6.58
C ILE A 702 -15.49 29.54 -6.79
N ARG A 703 -15.86 30.23 -5.72
CA ARG A 703 -16.77 31.37 -5.73
C ARG A 703 -16.00 32.67 -5.88
N SER A 704 -16.21 33.37 -6.99
CA SER A 704 -15.59 34.66 -7.25
C SER A 704 -15.90 35.69 -6.15
N GLY A 705 -14.92 36.50 -5.80
CA GLY A 705 -15.01 37.59 -4.83
C GLY A 705 -14.77 37.16 -3.37
N THR A 706 -15.01 35.92 -3.02
CA THR A 706 -14.62 35.34 -1.72
C THR A 706 -13.51 34.29 -1.85
N GLU A 707 -13.24 33.89 -3.09
CA GLU A 707 -12.27 32.86 -3.44
C GLU A 707 -12.48 31.52 -2.68
N ALA A 708 -13.65 31.37 -2.06
CA ALA A 708 -14.01 30.16 -1.32
C ALA A 708 -14.21 28.98 -2.28
N THR A 709 -13.60 27.86 -1.96
CA THR A 709 -13.78 26.59 -2.68
C THR A 709 -14.78 25.72 -1.95
N THR A 710 -15.76 25.16 -2.69
CA THR A 710 -16.74 24.22 -2.13
C THR A 710 -16.75 22.94 -2.93
N THR A 711 -16.85 21.79 -2.24
CA THR A 711 -17.08 20.48 -2.88
C THR A 711 -18.58 20.26 -3.12
N ALA A 712 -18.92 19.42 -4.10
CA ALA A 712 -20.28 19.03 -4.42
C ALA A 712 -20.35 17.51 -4.68
N PHE A 713 -20.03 16.71 -3.65
CA PHE A 713 -20.24 15.27 -3.71
C PHE A 713 -21.73 14.96 -3.82
N ALA A 714 -22.06 13.98 -4.65
CA ALA A 714 -23.47 13.61 -4.89
C ALA A 714 -24.20 13.12 -3.65
N THR A 715 -23.49 12.53 -2.70
CA THR A 715 -24.04 12.04 -1.42
C THR A 715 -23.03 12.23 -0.29
N GLY A 716 -23.52 12.36 0.94
CA GLY A 716 -22.71 12.46 2.15
C GLY A 716 -22.22 13.88 2.45
N ALA A 717 -21.09 13.99 3.09
CA ALA A 717 -20.52 15.25 3.54
C ALA A 717 -19.83 16.04 2.41
N ASN A 718 -19.82 17.35 2.57
CA ASN A 718 -19.11 18.30 1.72
C ASN A 718 -18.24 19.24 2.56
N LEU A 719 -17.36 20.00 1.90
CA LEU A 719 -16.41 20.90 2.53
C LEU A 719 -16.47 22.28 1.88
N ALA A 720 -16.49 23.34 2.68
CA ALA A 720 -16.16 24.67 2.24
C ALA A 720 -14.78 25.05 2.78
N ILE A 721 -13.91 25.61 1.92
CA ILE A 721 -12.58 26.13 2.20
C ILE A 721 -12.62 27.65 1.96
N VAL A 722 -12.47 28.45 2.99
CA VAL A 722 -12.63 29.91 2.91
C VAL A 722 -11.33 30.60 3.31
N PRO A 723 -10.60 31.23 2.38
CA PRO A 723 -9.43 32.01 2.69
C PRO A 723 -9.82 33.32 3.39
N ALA A 724 -9.05 33.75 4.40
CA ALA A 724 -9.30 34.97 5.13
C ALA A 724 -8.96 36.25 4.36
N ASP A 725 -8.09 36.15 3.36
CA ASP A 725 -7.61 37.30 2.55
C ASP A 725 -7.92 37.05 1.06
N PRO A 726 -9.18 37.04 0.63
CA PRO A 726 -9.51 36.71 -0.74
C PRO A 726 -8.93 37.68 -1.77
N ALA A 727 -8.69 38.94 -1.40
CA ALA A 727 -8.06 39.94 -2.28
C ALA A 727 -6.53 39.79 -2.45
N GLU A 728 -5.89 38.99 -1.57
CA GLU A 728 -4.43 38.77 -1.59
C GLU A 728 -4.05 37.41 -2.22
N VAL A 729 -5.01 36.58 -2.50
CA VAL A 729 -4.79 35.26 -3.09
C VAL A 729 -5.30 35.17 -4.52
N ALA A 730 -4.49 34.60 -5.41
CA ALA A 730 -4.97 34.16 -6.71
C ALA A 730 -5.42 32.70 -6.57
N SER A 731 -6.71 32.44 -6.65
CA SER A 731 -7.27 31.11 -6.52
C SER A 731 -7.53 30.45 -7.88
N THR A 732 -7.22 29.18 -8.00
CA THR A 732 -7.43 28.40 -9.23
C THR A 732 -7.76 26.95 -8.89
N LEU A 733 -8.65 26.33 -9.67
CA LEU A 733 -8.79 24.87 -9.71
C LEU A 733 -7.83 24.31 -10.74
N ARG A 734 -6.95 23.43 -10.30
CA ARG A 734 -5.99 22.74 -11.15
C ARG A 734 -6.32 21.27 -11.30
N ASP A 735 -5.84 20.70 -12.40
CA ASP A 735 -5.93 19.26 -12.65
C ASP A 735 -4.79 18.54 -11.91
N GLY A 736 -5.10 17.43 -11.28
CA GLY A 736 -4.19 16.57 -10.58
C GLY A 736 -4.64 15.12 -10.67
N TYR A 737 -4.09 14.28 -9.84
CA TYR A 737 -4.38 12.86 -9.83
C TYR A 737 -4.67 12.38 -8.40
N TYR A 738 -5.52 11.35 -8.30
CA TYR A 738 -5.83 10.66 -7.06
C TYR A 738 -5.65 9.16 -7.26
N ALA A 739 -4.91 8.52 -6.39
CA ALA A 739 -4.64 7.09 -6.40
C ALA A 739 -5.36 6.39 -5.23
N PRO A 740 -6.67 6.08 -5.36
CA PRO A 740 -7.44 5.45 -4.29
C PRO A 740 -6.96 4.03 -3.98
N ARG A 741 -6.29 3.38 -4.93
CA ARG A 741 -5.73 2.02 -4.80
C ARG A 741 -4.46 1.89 -5.64
N PHE A 742 -3.58 1.00 -5.21
CA PHE A 742 -2.42 0.63 -6.00
C PHE A 742 -2.87 0.08 -7.37
N TYR A 743 -2.23 0.49 -8.44
CA TYR A 743 -2.58 0.29 -9.86
C TYR A 743 -3.83 1.02 -10.36
N ALA A 744 -4.49 1.84 -9.54
CA ALA A 744 -5.57 2.70 -9.99
C ALA A 744 -5.21 4.18 -9.81
N VAL A 745 -5.41 4.98 -10.84
CA VAL A 745 -5.23 6.43 -10.79
C VAL A 745 -6.40 7.11 -11.51
N GLU A 746 -6.96 8.11 -10.88
CA GLU A 746 -8.09 8.88 -11.37
C GLU A 746 -7.67 10.35 -11.56
N ASN A 747 -8.26 11.02 -12.53
CA ASN A 747 -8.12 12.47 -12.63
C ASN A 747 -8.89 13.12 -11.48
N ALA A 748 -8.25 14.03 -10.80
CA ALA A 748 -8.83 14.76 -9.67
C ALA A 748 -8.54 16.24 -9.82
N LYS A 749 -9.12 17.05 -8.96
CA LYS A 749 -8.83 18.48 -8.90
C LYS A 749 -8.29 18.85 -7.53
N TYR A 750 -7.56 19.96 -7.50
CA TYR A 750 -7.17 20.62 -6.26
C TYR A 750 -7.35 22.13 -6.38
N ALA A 751 -7.62 22.78 -5.25
CA ALA A 751 -7.66 24.23 -5.17
C ALA A 751 -6.27 24.74 -4.78
N SER A 752 -5.76 25.67 -5.56
CA SER A 752 -4.48 26.35 -5.34
C SER A 752 -4.74 27.82 -5.00
N TYR A 753 -4.21 28.29 -3.89
CA TYR A 753 -4.23 29.67 -3.43
C TYR A 753 -2.82 30.23 -3.42
N VAL A 754 -2.54 31.19 -4.29
CA VAL A 754 -1.19 31.75 -4.51
C VAL A 754 -1.08 33.14 -3.95
N LYS A 755 -0.05 33.37 -3.14
CA LYS A 755 0.45 34.70 -2.75
C LYS A 755 1.87 34.90 -3.25
N THR A 756 2.20 36.12 -3.69
CA THR A 756 3.57 36.56 -3.98
C THR A 756 3.93 37.71 -3.05
N ALA A 757 4.95 37.50 -2.24
CA ALA A 757 5.35 38.50 -1.25
C ALA A 757 6.85 38.43 -0.94
N PRO A 758 7.50 39.57 -0.65
CA PRO A 758 8.79 39.61 0.03
C PRO A 758 8.56 39.41 1.53
N GLY A 759 9.54 38.87 2.24
CA GLY A 759 9.48 38.73 3.69
C GLY A 759 8.47 37.74 4.22
N GLN A 760 8.05 37.94 5.46
CA GLN A 760 7.10 37.03 6.13
C GLN A 760 5.68 37.29 5.65
N THR A 761 4.94 36.20 5.44
CA THR A 761 3.51 36.19 5.06
C THR A 761 2.73 35.12 5.77
N THR A 762 1.40 35.22 5.71
CA THR A 762 0.47 34.21 6.32
C THR A 762 -0.59 33.81 5.34
N PHE A 763 -1.09 32.56 5.54
CA PHE A 763 -2.39 32.12 5.06
C PHE A 763 -3.22 31.72 6.28
N ASP A 764 -4.43 32.23 6.35
CA ASP A 764 -5.42 31.81 7.33
C ASP A 764 -6.64 31.28 6.57
N THR A 765 -7.01 30.04 6.82
CA THR A 765 -8.03 29.33 6.05
C THR A 765 -9.00 28.62 6.98
N LEU A 766 -10.29 28.84 6.75
CA LEU A 766 -11.38 28.17 7.44
C LEU A 766 -11.80 26.95 6.63
N LEU A 767 -11.88 25.80 7.28
CA LEU A 767 -12.39 24.56 6.73
C LEU A 767 -13.69 24.20 7.42
N LEU A 768 -14.80 24.14 6.68
CA LEU A 768 -16.15 23.89 7.17
C LEU A 768 -16.72 22.60 6.57
N PRO A 769 -16.61 21.46 7.25
CA PRO A 769 -17.31 20.26 6.86
C PRO A 769 -18.82 20.39 7.15
N SER A 770 -19.65 19.92 6.24
CA SER A 770 -21.09 19.95 6.35
C SER A 770 -21.69 18.58 6.05
N LYS A 771 -22.69 18.17 6.80
CA LYS A 771 -23.52 17.00 6.48
C LYS A 771 -24.44 17.37 5.32
N GLY A 772 -24.21 16.86 4.12
CA GLY A 772 -24.94 17.27 2.91
C GLY A 772 -24.20 18.35 2.13
N ALA A 773 -24.90 19.35 1.61
CA ALA A 773 -24.29 20.41 0.80
C ALA A 773 -23.26 21.24 1.59
N ALA A 774 -22.20 21.69 0.90
CA ALA A 774 -21.23 22.61 1.49
C ALA A 774 -21.87 23.96 1.82
N ASP A 775 -21.37 24.61 2.88
CA ASP A 775 -21.81 25.96 3.23
C ASP A 775 -21.25 26.97 2.21
N THR A 776 -22.11 27.45 1.34
CA THR A 776 -21.77 28.47 0.33
C THR A 776 -21.90 29.90 0.86
N SER A 777 -22.44 30.13 2.04
CA SER A 777 -22.62 31.44 2.66
C SER A 777 -21.46 31.84 3.58
N ALA A 778 -20.57 30.92 3.94
CA ALA A 778 -19.47 31.15 4.85
C ALA A 778 -18.57 32.32 4.38
N THR A 779 -18.28 33.22 5.30
CA THR A 779 -17.40 34.38 5.10
C THR A 779 -16.38 34.47 6.22
N VAL A 780 -15.19 34.92 5.87
CA VAL A 780 -14.13 35.22 6.83
C VAL A 780 -13.59 36.63 6.54
N GLU A 781 -13.43 37.42 7.56
CA GLU A 781 -12.86 38.75 7.47
C GLU A 781 -11.69 38.85 8.45
N ARG A 782 -10.57 39.41 7.97
CA ARG A 782 -9.42 39.68 8.82
C ARG A 782 -9.67 40.95 9.63
N LEU A 783 -9.59 40.83 10.94
CA LEU A 783 -9.68 41.95 11.87
C LEU A 783 -8.27 42.56 12.12
N PRO A 784 -8.11 43.88 12.10
CA PRO A 784 -6.86 44.51 12.51
C PRO A 784 -6.52 44.18 13.97
N VAL A 785 -5.28 43.75 14.21
CA VAL A 785 -4.76 43.52 15.57
C VAL A 785 -3.89 44.69 15.99
N ALA A 786 -4.24 45.31 17.10
CA ALA A 786 -3.52 46.50 17.59
C ALA A 786 -2.04 46.18 17.86
N ALA A 787 -1.13 46.99 17.34
CA ALA A 787 0.32 46.88 17.49
C ALA A 787 0.91 45.52 17.07
N ALA A 788 0.35 44.89 16.01
CA ALA A 788 0.89 43.65 15.44
C ALA A 788 0.77 43.64 13.91
N GLN A 789 1.75 42.98 13.28
CA GLN A 789 1.65 42.57 11.88
C GLN A 789 0.89 41.25 11.78
N PRO A 790 0.27 40.90 10.64
CA PRO A 790 -0.46 39.61 10.47
C PRO A 790 0.39 38.37 10.78
N TYR A 791 1.69 38.41 10.49
CA TYR A 791 2.62 37.31 10.82
C TYR A 791 3.06 37.28 12.29
N GLU A 792 2.68 38.26 13.10
CA GLU A 792 2.90 38.28 14.57
C GLU A 792 1.63 37.83 15.32
N ALA A 793 0.48 38.32 14.88
CA ALA A 793 -0.82 37.90 15.40
C ALA A 793 -1.90 38.07 14.33
N THR A 794 -2.78 37.08 14.24
CA THR A 794 -3.94 37.09 13.35
C THR A 794 -5.23 37.16 14.16
N ALA A 795 -6.22 37.89 13.68
CA ALA A 795 -7.60 37.85 14.17
C ALA A 795 -8.57 37.79 13.01
N LEU A 796 -9.59 36.93 13.11
CA LEU A 796 -10.59 36.69 12.08
C LEU A 796 -12.00 36.85 12.67
N SER A 797 -12.91 37.50 11.92
CA SER A 797 -14.36 37.38 12.10
C SER A 797 -14.85 36.27 11.18
N LEU A 798 -15.62 35.34 11.75
CA LEU A 798 -16.17 34.18 11.04
C LEU A 798 -17.68 34.36 10.98
N ASN A 799 -18.26 34.57 9.77
CA ASN A 799 -19.69 34.78 9.55
C ASN A 799 -20.30 35.90 10.44
N ASP A 800 -19.52 36.89 10.84
CA ASP A 800 -19.92 37.95 11.78
C ASP A 800 -20.46 37.45 13.13
N THR A 801 -20.34 36.16 13.40
CA THR A 801 -20.93 35.49 14.59
C THR A 801 -19.89 34.94 15.54
N ALA A 802 -18.67 34.65 15.04
CA ALA A 802 -17.57 34.14 15.82
C ALA A 802 -16.28 34.92 15.56
N VAL A 803 -15.36 34.84 16.49
CA VAL A 803 -14.02 35.41 16.37
C VAL A 803 -12.97 34.34 16.62
N TYR A 804 -11.91 34.40 15.84
CA TYR A 804 -10.68 33.61 16.03
C TYR A 804 -9.51 34.55 16.18
N TYR A 805 -8.59 34.24 17.10
CA TYR A 805 -7.33 34.95 17.28
C TYR A 805 -6.18 33.98 17.51
N LYS A 806 -5.05 34.22 16.89
CA LYS A 806 -3.80 33.48 17.07
C LYS A 806 -2.62 34.41 17.20
N SER A 807 -1.83 34.26 18.27
CA SER A 807 -0.50 34.90 18.39
C SER A 807 0.62 33.92 18.04
N TRP A 808 1.50 34.37 17.17
CA TRP A 808 2.74 33.67 16.78
C TRP A 808 3.93 34.04 17.65
N THR A 809 3.82 35.11 18.43
CA THR A 809 4.86 35.67 19.26
C THR A 809 4.57 35.53 20.77
N ALA A 810 5.18 36.33 21.61
CA ALA A 810 4.97 36.29 23.05
C ALA A 810 3.53 36.71 23.43
N LYS A 811 3.07 36.24 24.62
CA LYS A 811 1.82 36.65 25.21
C LYS A 811 1.86 38.15 25.54
N THR A 812 1.03 38.90 24.88
CA THR A 812 0.81 40.32 25.18
C THR A 812 -0.67 40.61 24.96
N PRO A 813 -1.33 41.41 25.83
CA PRO A 813 -2.70 41.80 25.58
C PRO A 813 -2.81 42.52 24.22
N ARG A 814 -3.76 42.06 23.41
CA ARG A 814 -4.04 42.58 22.06
C ARG A 814 -5.52 42.85 21.94
N THR A 815 -5.82 43.97 21.24
CA THR A 815 -7.20 44.34 20.89
C THR A 815 -7.42 44.09 19.40
N PHE A 816 -8.57 43.47 19.06
CA PHE A 816 -8.99 43.20 17.69
C PHE A 816 -10.53 43.18 17.62
N GLY A 817 -11.11 43.91 16.70
CA GLY A 817 -12.54 44.22 16.69
C GLY A 817 -13.02 44.71 18.05
N SER A 818 -14.01 44.12 18.65
CA SER A 818 -14.51 44.46 20.01
C SER A 818 -13.83 43.67 21.13
N TYR A 819 -12.88 42.78 20.83
CA TYR A 819 -12.25 41.88 21.80
C TYR A 819 -10.89 42.38 22.28
N THR A 820 -10.57 42.07 23.52
CA THR A 820 -9.22 42.14 24.11
C THR A 820 -8.88 40.80 24.71
N PHE A 821 -7.69 40.30 24.37
CA PHE A 821 -7.21 38.97 24.81
C PHE A 821 -5.69 39.03 25.09
N ASP A 822 -5.26 38.33 26.14
CA ASP A 822 -3.89 38.27 26.60
C ASP A 822 -3.14 36.96 26.33
N GLY A 823 -3.77 36.01 25.62
CA GLY A 823 -3.24 34.68 25.41
C GLY A 823 -2.69 34.40 24.01
N LYS A 824 -2.55 33.13 23.72
CA LYS A 824 -1.99 32.58 22.47
C LYS A 824 -3.03 32.33 21.40
N LEU A 825 -4.19 31.76 21.80
CA LEU A 825 -5.26 31.42 20.88
C LEU A 825 -6.61 31.64 21.57
N LEU A 826 -7.53 32.29 20.87
CA LEU A 826 -8.93 32.48 21.26
C LEU A 826 -9.82 32.04 20.09
N TYR A 827 -10.90 31.32 20.41
CA TYR A 827 -12.10 31.23 19.60
C TYR A 827 -13.30 31.60 20.47
N ALA A 828 -14.18 32.41 19.97
CA ALA A 828 -15.41 32.76 20.71
C ALA A 828 -16.58 32.98 19.76
N ASP A 829 -17.70 32.28 20.04
CA ASP A 829 -19.01 32.49 19.45
C ASP A 829 -20.08 32.60 20.54
N ALA A 830 -21.37 32.56 20.18
CA ALA A 830 -22.48 32.65 21.12
C ALA A 830 -22.57 31.43 22.06
N GLY A 831 -22.06 30.27 21.64
CA GLY A 831 -22.18 28.98 22.35
C GLY A 831 -20.90 28.49 22.98
N THR A 832 -19.73 29.02 22.56
CA THR A 832 -18.44 28.45 22.95
C THR A 832 -17.36 29.54 23.06
N ILE A 833 -16.54 29.46 24.11
CA ILE A 833 -15.31 30.21 24.26
C ILE A 833 -14.18 29.18 24.43
N VAL A 834 -13.17 29.26 23.56
CA VAL A 834 -11.93 28.48 23.66
C VAL A 834 -10.77 29.45 23.91
N MET A 835 -9.96 29.17 24.92
CA MET A 835 -8.82 29.98 25.28
C MET A 835 -7.59 29.10 25.55
N VAL A 836 -6.45 29.48 24.97
CA VAL A 836 -5.17 28.81 25.19
C VAL A 836 -4.12 29.81 25.66
N ASP A 837 -3.44 29.45 26.74
CA ASP A 837 -2.36 30.25 27.33
C ASP A 837 -2.75 31.71 27.66
N GLY A 838 -4.01 31.95 28.04
CA GLY A 838 -4.53 33.27 28.35
C GLY A 838 -5.12 33.37 29.75
N SER A 839 -5.30 34.56 30.25
CA SER A 839 -5.95 34.81 31.56
C SER A 839 -7.20 35.67 31.45
N SER A 840 -7.34 36.49 30.39
CA SER A 840 -8.47 37.42 30.28
C SER A 840 -8.98 37.52 28.85
N VAL A 841 -10.29 37.38 28.68
CA VAL A 841 -11.04 37.69 27.47
C VAL A 841 -12.11 38.72 27.79
N GLU A 842 -12.06 39.84 27.10
CA GLU A 842 -13.08 40.92 27.22
C GLU A 842 -13.71 41.21 25.86
N ARG A 843 -14.99 41.58 25.83
CA ARG A 843 -15.70 42.07 24.64
C ARG A 843 -16.36 43.40 24.94
N ALA A 844 -15.99 44.46 24.18
CA ALA A 844 -16.46 45.81 24.38
C ALA A 844 -16.27 46.29 25.84
N GLY A 845 -15.15 45.95 26.48
CA GLY A 845 -14.83 46.25 27.87
C GLY A 845 -15.54 45.41 28.96
N ALA A 846 -16.42 44.49 28.54
CA ALA A 846 -17.04 43.55 29.48
C ALA A 846 -16.28 42.26 29.56
N THR A 847 -16.03 41.75 30.77
CA THR A 847 -15.35 40.47 30.98
C THR A 847 -16.24 39.31 30.46
N LEU A 848 -15.68 38.50 29.53
CA LEU A 848 -16.27 37.19 29.16
C LEU A 848 -15.66 36.09 30.00
N VAL A 849 -14.35 36.04 30.15
CA VAL A 849 -13.62 35.10 31.01
C VAL A 849 -12.45 35.86 31.64
N LYS A 850 -12.25 35.67 32.96
CA LYS A 850 -11.10 36.19 33.69
C LYS A 850 -10.62 35.16 34.71
N ALA A 851 -9.40 34.66 34.51
CA ALA A 851 -8.75 33.73 35.43
C ALA A 851 -7.68 34.46 36.25
N PRO A 852 -7.39 34.00 37.48
CA PRO A 852 -6.35 34.56 38.33
C PRO A 852 -4.95 34.41 37.77
N ALA A 853 -4.74 33.45 36.91
CA ALA A 853 -3.49 33.19 36.17
C ALA A 853 -3.81 32.67 34.77
N ALA A 854 -2.81 32.67 33.88
CA ALA A 854 -2.98 32.12 32.54
C ALA A 854 -3.30 30.62 32.60
N VAL A 855 -4.41 30.22 31.98
CA VAL A 855 -4.80 28.80 31.82
C VAL A 855 -4.16 28.20 30.58
N LYS A 856 -3.70 26.97 30.68
CA LYS A 856 -3.07 26.27 29.54
C LYS A 856 -4.07 26.04 28.41
N ASP A 857 -5.24 25.54 28.77
CA ASP A 857 -6.38 25.30 27.89
C ASP A 857 -7.68 25.47 28.66
N LEU A 858 -8.66 26.07 28.02
CA LEU A 858 -10.01 26.25 28.59
C LEU A 858 -11.03 26.21 27.46
N ALA A 859 -12.08 25.43 27.63
CA ALA A 859 -13.31 25.55 26.87
C ALA A 859 -14.47 25.88 27.81
N VAL A 860 -15.29 26.89 27.45
CA VAL A 860 -16.57 27.18 28.09
C VAL A 860 -17.67 27.02 27.07
N THR A 861 -18.60 26.09 27.29
CA THR A 861 -19.74 25.84 26.38
C THR A 861 -21.05 26.15 27.06
N PHE A 862 -21.92 26.91 26.41
CA PHE A 862 -23.21 27.37 26.93
C PHE A 862 -24.36 26.57 26.30
N GLY A 863 -25.07 25.78 27.12
CA GLY A 863 -26.25 25.05 26.70
C GLY A 863 -27.51 25.92 26.79
N GLY A 864 -28.47 25.70 25.88
CA GLY A 864 -29.74 26.43 25.83
C GLY A 864 -30.62 26.21 27.08
N ASP A 865 -30.35 25.18 27.88
CA ASP A 865 -30.97 24.87 29.15
C ASP A 865 -30.34 25.59 30.38
N GLY A 866 -29.40 26.49 30.14
CA GLY A 866 -28.63 27.18 31.17
C GLY A 866 -27.47 26.33 31.75
N THR A 867 -27.15 25.19 31.16
CA THR A 867 -25.96 24.43 31.54
C THR A 867 -24.72 25.12 31.03
N VAL A 868 -23.74 25.38 31.88
CA VAL A 868 -22.39 25.87 31.49
C VAL A 868 -21.41 24.73 31.75
N ARG A 869 -20.71 24.30 30.66
CA ARG A 869 -19.64 23.32 30.76
C ARG A 869 -18.30 24.05 30.74
N ILE A 870 -17.42 23.66 31.63
CA ILE A 870 -16.07 24.20 31.76
C ILE A 870 -15.13 23.00 31.68
N ASP A 871 -14.33 22.94 30.65
CA ASP A 871 -13.34 21.89 30.45
C ASP A 871 -11.94 22.52 30.31
N GLY A 872 -10.96 22.01 31.05
CA GLY A 872 -9.59 22.50 31.00
C GLY A 872 -8.65 21.70 31.90
N SER A 873 -7.38 21.65 31.47
CA SER A 873 -6.33 20.91 32.15
C SER A 873 -5.98 21.53 33.50
N GLY A 874 -5.99 20.68 34.55
CA GLY A 874 -5.58 21.10 35.89
C GLY A 874 -6.63 21.94 36.66
N LEU A 875 -7.79 22.21 36.09
CA LEU A 875 -8.85 22.95 36.77
C LEU A 875 -9.48 22.15 37.90
N THR A 876 -9.73 22.81 39.02
CA THR A 876 -10.38 22.27 40.20
C THR A 876 -11.64 23.08 40.56
N ALA A 877 -12.57 22.46 41.22
CA ALA A 877 -13.78 23.18 41.67
C ALA A 877 -13.44 24.26 42.72
N SER A 878 -13.89 25.50 42.48
CA SER A 878 -13.74 26.62 43.40
C SER A 878 -14.88 27.62 43.21
N THR A 879 -15.45 28.08 44.28
CA THR A 879 -16.46 29.13 44.29
C THR A 879 -15.95 30.46 44.91
N ASP A 880 -14.66 30.51 45.29
CA ASP A 880 -14.03 31.71 45.86
C ASP A 880 -13.70 32.68 44.72
N PRO A 881 -14.36 33.85 44.62
CA PRO A 881 -14.10 34.84 43.55
C PRO A 881 -12.66 35.31 43.45
N ALA A 882 -11.87 35.23 44.52
CA ALA A 882 -10.46 35.64 44.52
C ALA A 882 -9.54 34.61 43.84
N LYS A 883 -10.00 33.34 43.73
CA LYS A 883 -9.23 32.21 43.22
C LYS A 883 -9.86 31.58 41.98
N ALA A 884 -11.16 31.76 41.77
CA ALA A 884 -11.89 31.10 40.68
C ALA A 884 -11.85 31.94 39.41
N ILE A 885 -12.11 31.24 38.32
CA ILE A 885 -12.29 31.82 37.00
C ILE A 885 -13.66 32.48 36.95
N ALA A 886 -13.70 33.78 36.63
CA ALA A 886 -14.92 34.51 36.36
C ALA A 886 -15.41 34.26 34.95
N ILE A 887 -16.63 33.80 34.73
CA ILE A 887 -17.22 33.51 33.42
C ILE A 887 -18.53 34.26 33.27
N ALA A 888 -18.71 35.02 32.21
CA ALA A 888 -19.96 35.70 31.90
C ALA A 888 -21.06 34.68 31.52
N ALA A 889 -21.93 34.35 32.41
CA ALA A 889 -23.03 33.41 32.25
C ALA A 889 -24.27 33.80 33.09
N PRO A 890 -24.97 34.90 32.73
CA PRO A 890 -26.06 35.42 33.51
C PRO A 890 -27.23 34.43 33.72
N ASN A 891 -27.41 33.51 32.77
CA ASN A 891 -28.50 32.53 32.78
C ASN A 891 -28.05 31.12 33.23
N ALA A 892 -26.84 30.97 33.83
CA ALA A 892 -26.35 29.67 34.27
C ALA A 892 -27.31 29.05 35.33
N ALA A 893 -27.84 27.89 35.06
CA ALA A 893 -28.66 27.10 35.99
C ALA A 893 -27.87 25.93 36.60
N LYS A 894 -26.85 25.44 35.86
CA LYS A 894 -26.02 24.31 36.25
C LYS A 894 -24.61 24.51 35.68
N VAL A 895 -23.60 24.10 36.46
CA VAL A 895 -22.21 24.08 35.99
C VAL A 895 -21.64 22.67 36.01
N ILE A 896 -20.97 22.29 34.96
CA ILE A 896 -20.26 21.02 34.80
C ILE A 896 -18.78 21.35 34.55
N LEU A 897 -17.91 20.91 35.47
CA LEU A 897 -16.46 21.06 35.35
C LEU A 897 -15.81 19.70 35.02
N ASN A 898 -15.12 19.59 33.93
CA ASN A 898 -14.44 18.34 33.48
C ASN A 898 -15.39 17.12 33.63
N GLY A 899 -16.62 17.27 33.10
CA GLY A 899 -17.65 16.22 33.10
C GLY A 899 -18.42 16.02 34.42
N LYS A 900 -18.08 16.74 35.52
CA LYS A 900 -18.71 16.59 36.81
C LYS A 900 -19.51 17.85 37.17
N ALA A 901 -20.73 17.67 37.69
CA ALA A 901 -21.53 18.77 38.26
C ALA A 901 -20.83 19.36 39.49
N VAL A 902 -20.67 20.67 39.52
CA VAL A 902 -20.04 21.39 40.62
C VAL A 902 -20.92 22.54 41.10
N PRO A 903 -20.79 22.96 42.37
CA PRO A 903 -21.41 24.19 42.85
C PRO A 903 -20.77 25.41 42.21
N PHE A 904 -21.51 26.52 42.14
CA PHE A 904 -20.99 27.79 41.64
C PHE A 904 -21.54 28.97 42.46
N GLN A 905 -20.75 30.03 42.53
CA GLN A 905 -21.20 31.32 43.09
C GLN A 905 -21.53 32.26 41.91
N ARG A 906 -22.50 33.12 42.11
CA ARG A 906 -22.87 34.16 41.11
C ARG A 906 -22.69 35.55 41.70
N GLU A 907 -22.07 36.46 40.94
CA GLU A 907 -21.98 37.89 41.21
C GLU A 907 -22.33 38.66 39.94
N GLY A 908 -23.56 39.24 39.93
CA GLY A 908 -24.08 39.88 38.72
C GLY A 908 -24.20 38.93 37.53
N ALA A 909 -23.57 39.24 36.44
CA ALA A 909 -23.52 38.43 35.22
C ALA A 909 -22.46 37.31 35.28
N LEU A 910 -21.57 37.30 36.27
CA LEU A 910 -20.45 36.39 36.38
C LEU A 910 -20.77 35.22 37.29
N ILE A 911 -20.24 34.03 36.90
CA ILE A 911 -20.21 32.83 37.73
C ILE A 911 -18.77 32.45 38.07
N TYR A 912 -18.57 31.78 39.19
CA TYR A 912 -17.33 31.27 39.73
C TYR A 912 -17.51 29.79 40.11
N ALA A 913 -16.84 28.89 39.41
CA ALA A 913 -17.03 27.45 39.62
C ALA A 913 -15.74 26.63 39.51
N ALA A 914 -14.68 27.20 38.91
CA ALA A 914 -13.42 26.51 38.65
C ALA A 914 -12.22 27.42 38.94
N ALA A 915 -11.10 26.85 39.37
CA ALA A 915 -9.82 27.55 39.60
C ALA A 915 -8.64 26.80 38.97
#